data_24b5331c81c0239555dbdbb17195ab63
#
_entry.id   24b5331c81c0239555dbdbb17195ab63
#
_cell.length_a   1.000
_cell.length_b   1.000
_cell.length_c   1.000
_cell.angle_alpha   90.00
_cell.angle_beta   90.00
_cell.angle_gamma   90.00
#
_symmetry.space_group_name_H-M   'P 1'
#
loop_
_entity.id
_entity.type
_entity.pdbx_description
1 polymer ?
#
loop_
_entity_poly.entity_id
_entity_poly.type
_entity_poly.pdbx_seq_one_letter_code
_entity_poly.pdbx_strand_id
1 'polypeptide(L)'
;SNWRRRHADFPRPVGGTDTSPSFSLPEVERWLRDQGKLAEVPLRERVWQRLAGHPAGAVTALIHAGCALLLVRDRPTAWLEITAVSDARMAEILPVALDEVLTARLGAARVVPTPAGPDLLTSVPLLRATAELAAETGARRAFEFLVDRQLDANPRQYTLTPPDLAALMAALAEQDARQPGGPAGAQAAARTVLDPAAGTGALLRAVGGPATLYGQEADADLAALTALRLALHSENASGTPSSSGAARGTITVRTGDTLRADAFPQLAADAVLCHPPFNERNWGHEELAYDPRWEYGFPARTESELAWVQHALSRLREGGTAVLLMPPAAASRRSGRRIRADLLRRGALRAVIALPAGAAPPYGIPLHLWVLRKPGTGRRPAPELLVVDTAESPETAPGAVGRDRIDWPAVRTTALGAWTAFCHPGAPDDGQTAHAPADRPGVSRAVPVIELLDDDVDLAPARHLPPPAAGGGAAELGRVAGRLDETLKLAARLAPEPAAPREPSGRTLTTVGELARSGVLRLRTGSGTGDGRAPVLTEHDVLTGTAPSGTPSGTPAPEEEPLLLEPGDVVVPVLGGGTVTRVVDDATAGAVLGRNLQLLRPDPAALDSWFLAGFLRGTANNRQASSYASTATRLDARRLQLPRLPLAEQRGYGERFRELAAFEDALRTAGRLGGQLLQGMYDGLTDGTVAPE
;
A
#
# COMPACT_ATOMS: atom_id res chain seq x y z
N SER A 1 -11.59 -36.86 16.76
CA SER A 1 -10.24 -36.44 17.06
C SER A 1 -9.58 -37.41 18.03
N ASN A 2 -8.29 -37.69 17.84
CA ASN A 2 -7.52 -38.66 18.64
C ASN A 2 -7.29 -38.21 20.11
N TRP A 3 -7.57 -36.95 20.45
CA TRP A 3 -7.31 -36.39 21.78
C TRP A 3 -8.27 -36.92 22.84
N ARG A 4 -9.56 -37.05 22.53
CA ARG A 4 -10.57 -37.67 23.43
C ARG A 4 -10.16 -39.08 23.92
N ARG A 5 -9.47 -39.84 23.05
CA ARG A 5 -9.06 -41.21 23.36
C ARG A 5 -7.74 -41.27 24.14
N ARG A 6 -6.91 -40.25 24.06
CA ARG A 6 -5.56 -40.22 24.62
C ARG A 6 -5.47 -39.46 25.95
N HIS A 7 -6.44 -38.59 26.25
CA HIS A 7 -6.45 -37.72 27.41
C HIS A 7 -7.77 -37.87 28.15
N ALA A 8 -7.71 -38.42 29.36
CA ALA A 8 -8.87 -38.66 30.22
C ALA A 8 -9.47 -37.35 30.76
N ASP A 9 -8.68 -36.28 30.79
CA ASP A 9 -8.99 -34.92 31.21
C ASP A 9 -9.53 -34.03 30.06
N PHE A 10 -9.72 -34.59 28.82
CA PHE A 10 -10.28 -33.83 27.72
C PHE A 10 -11.77 -33.50 27.98
N PRO A 11 -12.26 -32.29 27.62
CA PRO A 11 -13.64 -31.85 27.85
C PRO A 11 -14.69 -32.83 27.38
N ARG A 12 -15.80 -32.93 28.09
CA ARG A 12 -16.91 -33.82 27.75
C ARG A 12 -17.72 -33.22 26.59
N PRO A 13 -18.30 -34.06 25.71
CA PRO A 13 -19.19 -33.57 24.67
C PRO A 13 -20.40 -32.86 25.26
N VAL A 14 -20.76 -31.72 24.68
CA VAL A 14 -21.97 -30.94 25.04
C VAL A 14 -23.13 -31.22 24.07
N GLY A 15 -22.89 -32.01 23.00
CA GLY A 15 -23.90 -32.37 22.01
C GLY A 15 -23.30 -33.22 20.87
N GLY A 16 -24.08 -33.41 19.80
CA GLY A 16 -23.69 -34.24 18.64
C GLY A 16 -24.03 -35.70 18.80
N THR A 17 -23.48 -36.54 17.92
CA THR A 17 -23.64 -38.02 17.95
C THR A 17 -22.35 -38.67 18.49
N ASP A 18 -22.40 -39.92 18.90
CA ASP A 18 -21.24 -40.69 19.37
C ASP A 18 -20.09 -40.71 18.36
N THR A 19 -20.42 -40.65 17.07
CA THR A 19 -19.45 -40.60 15.96
C THR A 19 -18.99 -39.19 15.59
N SER A 20 -19.79 -38.16 15.93
CA SER A 20 -19.48 -36.75 15.65
C SER A 20 -19.91 -35.86 16.84
N PRO A 21 -19.21 -35.97 17.98
CA PRO A 21 -19.51 -35.19 19.18
C PRO A 21 -19.12 -33.73 19.03
N SER A 22 -19.96 -32.84 19.55
CA SER A 22 -19.70 -31.41 19.67
C SER A 22 -19.20 -31.07 21.08
N PHE A 23 -18.22 -30.15 21.16
CA PHE A 23 -17.58 -29.75 22.42
C PHE A 23 -17.75 -28.26 22.63
N SER A 24 -17.75 -27.82 23.89
CA SER A 24 -17.65 -26.42 24.24
C SER A 24 -16.30 -25.86 23.83
N LEU A 25 -16.29 -24.88 22.92
CA LEU A 25 -15.05 -24.25 22.44
C LEU A 25 -14.23 -23.66 23.59
N PRO A 26 -14.81 -22.89 24.55
CA PRO A 26 -14.06 -22.35 25.67
C PRO A 26 -13.39 -23.41 26.58
N GLU A 27 -14.05 -24.56 26.75
CA GLU A 27 -13.49 -25.66 27.56
C GLU A 27 -12.32 -26.36 26.85
N VAL A 28 -12.46 -26.56 25.54
CA VAL A 28 -11.38 -27.12 24.71
C VAL A 28 -10.17 -26.19 24.66
N GLU A 29 -10.40 -24.89 24.51
CA GLU A 29 -9.33 -23.88 24.53
C GLU A 29 -8.62 -23.82 25.89
N ARG A 30 -9.37 -23.87 26.99
CA ARG A 30 -8.79 -23.93 28.34
C ARG A 30 -7.92 -25.16 28.49
N TRP A 31 -8.46 -26.32 28.12
CA TRP A 31 -7.71 -27.59 28.20
C TRP A 31 -6.43 -27.55 27.35
N LEU A 32 -6.51 -26.99 26.13
CA LEU A 32 -5.35 -26.84 25.25
C LEU A 32 -4.29 -25.90 25.82
N ARG A 33 -4.69 -24.82 26.51
CA ARG A 33 -3.80 -23.92 27.23
C ARG A 33 -3.10 -24.65 28.41
N ASP A 34 -3.87 -25.36 29.21
CA ASP A 34 -3.35 -26.12 30.37
C ASP A 34 -2.36 -27.20 29.93
N GLN A 35 -2.51 -27.74 28.73
CA GLN A 35 -1.61 -28.71 28.09
C GLN A 35 -0.39 -28.04 27.39
N GLY A 36 -0.26 -26.73 27.39
CA GLY A 36 0.78 -26.01 26.63
C GLY A 36 0.74 -26.21 25.13
N LYS A 37 -0.42 -26.64 24.58
CA LYS A 37 -0.62 -26.94 23.17
C LYS A 37 -1.27 -25.80 22.40
N LEU A 38 -1.81 -24.81 23.10
CA LEU A 38 -2.31 -23.56 22.51
C LEU A 38 -1.29 -22.48 22.86
N ALA A 39 -0.62 -21.93 21.85
CA ALA A 39 0.16 -20.72 22.03
C ALA A 39 -0.78 -19.60 22.48
N GLU A 40 -0.36 -18.75 23.40
CA GLU A 40 -1.13 -17.56 23.78
C GLU A 40 -1.43 -16.74 22.52
N VAL A 41 -2.71 -16.48 22.28
CA VAL A 41 -3.10 -15.61 21.19
C VAL A 41 -2.58 -14.20 21.51
N PRO A 42 -1.76 -13.59 20.64
CA PRO A 42 -1.23 -12.25 20.89
C PRO A 42 -2.33 -11.26 21.25
N LEU A 43 -2.03 -10.33 22.17
CA LEU A 43 -3.02 -9.34 22.65
C LEU A 43 -3.72 -8.62 21.48
N ARG A 44 -2.98 -8.20 20.46
CA ARG A 44 -3.51 -7.55 19.26
C ARG A 44 -4.58 -8.39 18.54
N GLU A 45 -4.38 -9.72 18.48
CA GLU A 45 -5.33 -10.62 17.81
C GLU A 45 -6.58 -10.84 18.69
N ARG A 46 -6.43 -10.92 20.00
CA ARG A 46 -7.56 -11.00 20.96
C ARG A 46 -8.43 -9.75 20.88
N VAL A 47 -7.81 -8.56 20.80
CA VAL A 47 -8.51 -7.28 20.67
C VAL A 47 -9.28 -7.25 19.34
N TRP A 48 -8.62 -7.65 18.25
CA TRP A 48 -9.26 -7.72 16.93
C TRP A 48 -10.46 -8.67 16.91
N GLN A 49 -10.34 -9.87 17.45
CA GLN A 49 -11.44 -10.84 17.49
C GLN A 49 -12.64 -10.32 18.28
N ARG A 50 -12.41 -9.60 19.40
CA ARG A 50 -13.47 -8.94 20.16
C ARG A 50 -14.15 -7.82 19.38
N LEU A 51 -13.39 -7.05 18.63
CA LEU A 51 -13.90 -5.97 17.78
C LEU A 51 -14.72 -6.55 16.62
N ALA A 52 -14.19 -7.52 15.89
CA ALA A 52 -14.86 -8.12 14.74
C ALA A 52 -16.14 -8.87 15.08
N GLY A 53 -16.22 -9.48 16.29
CA GLY A 53 -17.39 -10.17 16.81
C GLY A 53 -18.29 -9.31 17.72
N HIS A 54 -18.17 -7.98 17.70
CA HIS A 54 -18.88 -7.12 18.62
C HIS A 54 -20.38 -7.06 18.32
N PRO A 55 -21.29 -7.18 19.33
CA PRO A 55 -22.74 -7.22 19.11
C PRO A 55 -23.32 -5.98 18.42
N ALA A 56 -22.78 -4.78 18.71
CA ALA A 56 -23.19 -3.52 18.08
C ALA A 56 -22.54 -3.29 16.69
N GLY A 57 -21.82 -4.27 16.15
CA GLY A 57 -21.09 -4.16 14.89
C GLY A 57 -19.65 -3.64 15.05
N ALA A 58 -18.77 -4.05 14.12
CA ALA A 58 -17.35 -3.77 14.18
C ALA A 58 -17.05 -2.26 14.07
N VAL A 59 -17.79 -1.50 13.26
CA VAL A 59 -17.56 -0.06 13.08
C VAL A 59 -17.92 0.74 14.34
N THR A 60 -19.05 0.45 14.95
CA THR A 60 -19.45 1.06 16.25
C THR A 60 -18.41 0.74 17.33
N ALA A 61 -17.98 -0.52 17.42
CA ALA A 61 -16.93 -0.95 18.35
C ALA A 61 -15.60 -0.22 18.12
N LEU A 62 -15.24 0.01 16.86
CA LEU A 62 -14.06 0.75 16.48
C LEU A 62 -14.13 2.24 16.86
N ILE A 63 -15.28 2.87 16.69
CA ILE A 63 -15.53 4.24 17.16
C ILE A 63 -15.40 4.31 18.68
N HIS A 64 -16.03 3.38 19.42
CA HIS A 64 -15.91 3.30 20.88
C HIS A 64 -14.44 3.12 21.32
N ALA A 65 -13.70 2.24 20.66
CA ALA A 65 -12.27 2.04 20.90
C ALA A 65 -11.45 3.32 20.65
N GLY A 66 -11.71 4.03 19.55
CA GLY A 66 -11.08 5.30 19.24
C GLY A 66 -11.32 6.39 20.29
N CYS A 67 -12.56 6.52 20.78
CA CYS A 67 -12.91 7.43 21.86
C CYS A 67 -12.16 7.10 23.16
N ALA A 68 -12.12 5.82 23.53
CA ALA A 68 -11.40 5.37 24.71
C ALA A 68 -9.87 5.59 24.57
N LEU A 69 -9.31 5.30 23.41
CA LEU A 69 -7.87 5.54 23.15
C LEU A 69 -7.51 7.02 23.21
N LEU A 70 -8.41 7.91 22.80
CA LEU A 70 -8.22 9.35 22.95
C LEU A 70 -8.18 9.75 24.43
N LEU A 71 -9.07 9.18 25.25
CA LEU A 71 -9.08 9.39 26.71
C LEU A 71 -7.82 8.83 27.36
N VAL A 72 -7.41 7.59 27.02
CA VAL A 72 -6.17 6.95 27.50
C VAL A 72 -4.97 7.83 27.24
N ARG A 73 -4.88 8.43 26.06
CA ARG A 73 -3.74 9.26 25.66
C ARG A 73 -3.74 10.63 26.34
N ASP A 74 -4.90 11.29 26.37
CA ASP A 74 -4.98 12.68 26.78
C ASP A 74 -5.20 12.86 28.29
N ARG A 75 -5.85 11.87 28.95
CA ARG A 75 -6.16 11.87 30.38
C ARG A 75 -5.89 10.47 31.02
N PRO A 76 -4.65 9.99 31.03
CA PRO A 76 -4.32 8.64 31.49
C PRO A 76 -4.73 8.38 32.95
N THR A 77 -4.62 9.38 33.83
CA THR A 77 -5.04 9.27 35.24
C THR A 77 -6.55 9.03 35.36
N ALA A 78 -7.38 9.81 34.65
CA ALA A 78 -8.83 9.62 34.64
C ALA A 78 -9.20 8.24 34.09
N TRP A 79 -8.50 7.75 33.07
CA TRP A 79 -8.70 6.39 32.56
C TRP A 79 -8.43 5.34 33.65
N LEU A 80 -7.33 5.44 34.38
CA LEU A 80 -6.99 4.49 35.46
C LEU A 80 -8.04 4.47 36.58
N GLU A 81 -8.54 5.64 36.97
CA GLU A 81 -9.63 5.76 37.97
C GLU A 81 -10.92 5.10 37.48
N ILE A 82 -11.32 5.35 36.23
CA ILE A 82 -12.51 4.78 35.61
C ILE A 82 -12.40 3.26 35.46
N THR A 83 -11.23 2.73 35.16
CA THR A 83 -11.04 1.29 35.00
C THR A 83 -10.90 0.52 36.30
N ALA A 84 -10.75 1.18 37.43
CA ALA A 84 -10.68 0.53 38.74
C ALA A 84 -12.02 -0.03 39.25
N VAL A 85 -13.15 0.37 38.62
CA VAL A 85 -14.51 -0.07 39.03
C VAL A 85 -15.02 -1.23 38.16
N SER A 86 -16.19 -1.79 38.57
CA SER A 86 -16.87 -2.85 37.79
C SER A 86 -17.30 -2.36 36.39
N ASP A 87 -17.48 -3.28 35.43
CA ASP A 87 -17.86 -2.95 34.06
C ASP A 87 -19.16 -2.17 33.96
N ALA A 88 -20.18 -2.52 34.78
CA ALA A 88 -21.43 -1.81 34.86
C ALA A 88 -21.22 -0.35 35.30
N ARG A 89 -20.43 -0.15 36.37
CA ARG A 89 -20.14 1.21 36.86
C ARG A 89 -19.27 2.00 35.90
N MET A 90 -18.32 1.34 35.26
CA MET A 90 -17.51 1.95 34.20
C MET A 90 -18.41 2.47 33.07
N ALA A 91 -19.36 1.68 32.59
CA ALA A 91 -20.29 2.09 31.53
C ALA A 91 -21.14 3.30 31.91
N GLU A 92 -21.43 3.51 33.19
CA GLU A 92 -22.17 4.68 33.68
C GLU A 92 -21.34 5.96 33.73
N ILE A 93 -20.09 5.89 34.16
CA ILE A 93 -19.22 7.08 34.37
C ILE A 93 -18.37 7.46 33.17
N LEU A 94 -18.02 6.50 32.32
CA LEU A 94 -17.14 6.69 31.15
C LEU A 94 -17.67 7.74 30.16
N PRO A 95 -18.99 7.85 29.85
CA PRO A 95 -19.52 8.83 28.90
C PRO A 95 -19.13 10.27 29.21
N VAL A 96 -19.13 10.65 30.49
CA VAL A 96 -18.77 12.02 30.91
C VAL A 96 -17.31 12.34 30.55
N ALA A 97 -16.40 11.45 30.88
CA ALA A 97 -14.97 11.63 30.58
C ALA A 97 -14.70 11.61 29.06
N LEU A 98 -15.42 10.75 28.31
CA LEU A 98 -15.34 10.73 26.85
C LEU A 98 -15.86 12.03 26.25
N ASP A 99 -17.01 12.55 26.72
CA ASP A 99 -17.56 13.80 26.23
C ASP A 99 -16.61 14.97 26.41
N GLU A 100 -15.98 15.08 27.56
CA GLU A 100 -15.01 16.10 27.88
C GLU A 100 -13.79 16.06 26.94
N VAL A 101 -13.20 14.87 26.73
CA VAL A 101 -11.99 14.75 25.87
C VAL A 101 -12.34 14.97 24.41
N LEU A 102 -13.48 14.45 23.94
CA LEU A 102 -13.96 14.66 22.59
C LEU A 102 -14.27 16.14 22.31
N THR A 103 -14.94 16.83 23.25
CA THR A 103 -15.24 18.26 23.13
C THR A 103 -13.95 19.10 23.13
N ALA A 104 -12.98 18.77 23.95
CA ALA A 104 -11.70 19.46 24.01
C ALA A 104 -10.89 19.32 22.71
N ARG A 105 -11.01 18.19 22.01
CA ARG A 105 -10.26 17.88 20.79
C ARG A 105 -10.95 18.28 19.49
N LEU A 106 -12.27 18.05 19.42
CA LEU A 106 -13.05 18.14 18.18
C LEU A 106 -14.11 19.24 18.24
N GLY A 107 -14.26 19.91 19.39
CA GLY A 107 -15.29 20.92 19.62
C GLY A 107 -16.66 20.35 19.94
N ALA A 108 -17.61 21.22 20.33
CA ALA A 108 -18.96 20.83 20.71
C ALA A 108 -19.81 20.32 19.52
N ALA A 109 -19.56 20.85 18.32
CA ALA A 109 -20.28 20.47 17.08
C ALA A 109 -19.59 19.33 16.32
N ARG A 110 -18.99 18.37 17.03
CA ARG A 110 -18.26 17.23 16.47
C ARG A 110 -19.19 16.18 15.84
N VAL A 111 -18.66 15.44 14.87
CA VAL A 111 -19.35 14.30 14.22
C VAL A 111 -19.24 13.00 15.03
N VAL A 112 -18.30 12.90 15.96
CA VAL A 112 -18.10 11.73 16.80
C VAL A 112 -19.12 11.74 17.93
N PRO A 113 -20.07 10.78 17.98
CA PRO A 113 -21.01 10.68 19.09
C PRO A 113 -20.29 10.23 20.35
N THR A 114 -20.73 10.70 21.51
CA THR A 114 -20.24 10.16 22.78
C THR A 114 -20.84 8.78 23.00
N PRO A 115 -20.01 7.72 23.11
CA PRO A 115 -20.50 6.38 23.41
C PRO A 115 -21.27 6.34 24.73
N ALA A 116 -22.49 5.82 24.71
CA ALA A 116 -23.37 5.74 25.88
C ALA A 116 -24.36 4.58 25.75
N GLY A 117 -25.13 4.32 26.82
CA GLY A 117 -26.22 3.35 26.83
C GLY A 117 -25.77 1.88 26.84
N PRO A 118 -26.67 0.95 26.44
CA PRO A 118 -26.41 -0.50 26.50
C PRO A 118 -25.22 -0.95 25.68
N ASP A 119 -24.96 -0.33 24.51
CA ASP A 119 -23.88 -0.67 23.61
C ASP A 119 -22.51 -0.39 24.23
N LEU A 120 -22.41 0.64 25.08
CA LEU A 120 -21.18 0.94 25.80
C LEU A 120 -20.83 -0.16 26.82
N LEU A 121 -21.82 -0.69 27.53
CA LEU A 121 -21.58 -1.80 28.48
C LEU A 121 -21.01 -3.03 27.77
N THR A 122 -21.53 -3.37 26.60
CA THR A 122 -21.00 -4.50 25.79
C THR A 122 -19.61 -4.23 25.26
N SER A 123 -19.21 -2.95 25.09
CA SER A 123 -17.89 -2.54 24.64
C SER A 123 -16.83 -2.54 25.75
N VAL A 124 -17.19 -2.45 27.04
CA VAL A 124 -16.23 -2.30 28.14
C VAL A 124 -15.08 -3.33 28.11
N PRO A 125 -15.34 -4.64 27.89
CA PRO A 125 -14.24 -5.64 27.82
C PRO A 125 -13.29 -5.40 26.65
N LEU A 126 -13.81 -4.88 25.51
CA LEU A 126 -13.01 -4.48 24.37
C LEU A 126 -12.16 -3.23 24.70
N LEU A 127 -12.75 -2.22 25.34
CA LEU A 127 -12.07 -0.97 25.70
C LEU A 127 -10.92 -1.21 26.65
N ARG A 128 -11.07 -2.08 27.65
CA ARG A 128 -9.97 -2.50 28.55
C ARG A 128 -8.83 -3.15 27.79
N ALA A 129 -9.15 -4.14 26.94
CA ALA A 129 -8.13 -4.83 26.15
C ALA A 129 -7.46 -3.90 25.12
N THR A 130 -8.19 -2.92 24.57
CA THR A 130 -7.63 -1.92 23.67
C THR A 130 -6.69 -0.96 24.40
N ALA A 131 -7.00 -0.61 25.65
CA ALA A 131 -6.11 0.19 26.48
C ALA A 131 -4.82 -0.57 26.87
N GLU A 132 -4.92 -1.88 27.13
CA GLU A 132 -3.73 -2.75 27.31
C GLU A 132 -2.86 -2.75 26.04
N LEU A 133 -3.46 -2.90 24.88
CA LEU A 133 -2.75 -2.82 23.60
C LEU A 133 -2.09 -1.43 23.40
N ALA A 134 -2.77 -0.37 23.83
CA ALA A 134 -2.21 0.98 23.78
C ALA A 134 -1.05 1.20 24.75
N ALA A 135 -1.03 0.51 25.88
CA ALA A 135 0.10 0.54 26.80
C ALA A 135 1.37 -0.07 26.18
N GLU A 136 1.22 -1.11 25.34
CA GLU A 136 2.34 -1.75 24.63
C GLU A 136 2.79 -0.95 23.39
N THR A 137 1.85 -0.41 22.60
CA THR A 137 2.14 0.14 21.26
C THR A 137 1.96 1.64 21.14
N GLY A 138 1.31 2.27 22.10
CA GLY A 138 0.81 3.65 22.05
C GLY A 138 -0.60 3.74 21.43
N ALA A 139 -1.41 4.67 21.92
CA ALA A 139 -2.83 4.80 21.56
C ALA A 139 -3.05 4.99 20.04
N ARG A 140 -2.21 5.81 19.39
CA ARG A 140 -2.26 6.04 17.94
C ARG A 140 -2.04 4.75 17.15
N ARG A 141 -0.96 4.00 17.47
CA ARG A 141 -0.62 2.77 16.75
C ARG A 141 -1.66 1.67 16.99
N ALA A 142 -2.19 1.58 18.20
CA ALA A 142 -3.26 0.65 18.52
C ALA A 142 -4.52 0.93 17.68
N PHE A 143 -4.91 2.21 17.54
CA PHE A 143 -6.07 2.58 16.72
C PHE A 143 -5.84 2.32 15.24
N GLU A 144 -4.69 2.73 14.68
CA GLU A 144 -4.36 2.47 13.27
C GLU A 144 -4.38 0.97 12.95
N PHE A 145 -3.81 0.14 13.83
CA PHE A 145 -3.87 -1.31 13.65
C PHE A 145 -5.30 -1.85 13.55
N LEU A 146 -6.21 -1.37 14.41
CA LEU A 146 -7.61 -1.80 14.38
C LEU A 146 -8.36 -1.30 13.14
N VAL A 147 -8.11 -0.04 12.74
CA VAL A 147 -8.68 0.53 11.52
C VAL A 147 -8.19 -0.22 10.29
N ASP A 148 -6.90 -0.42 10.15
CA ASP A 148 -6.31 -1.10 8.99
C ASP A 148 -6.84 -2.54 8.86
N ARG A 149 -6.96 -3.27 9.97
CA ARG A 149 -7.56 -4.62 9.99
C ARG A 149 -9.04 -4.61 9.59
N GLN A 150 -9.81 -3.60 10.01
CA GLN A 150 -11.23 -3.46 9.63
C GLN A 150 -11.36 -3.17 8.12
N LEU A 151 -10.51 -2.33 7.58
CA LEU A 151 -10.49 -1.99 6.16
C LEU A 151 -10.06 -3.18 5.31
N ASP A 152 -9.02 -3.91 5.73
CA ASP A 152 -8.53 -5.13 5.06
C ASP A 152 -9.56 -6.27 5.08
N ALA A 153 -10.38 -6.36 6.14
CA ALA A 153 -11.46 -7.33 6.23
C ALA A 153 -12.63 -7.02 5.28
N ASN A 154 -12.76 -5.76 4.83
CA ASN A 154 -13.86 -5.27 4.02
C ASN A 154 -13.39 -4.50 2.75
N PRO A 155 -12.54 -5.08 1.89
CA PRO A 155 -11.84 -4.36 0.82
C PRO A 155 -12.77 -3.85 -0.29
N ARG A 156 -14.01 -4.33 -0.37
CA ARG A 156 -15.01 -3.91 -1.36
C ARG A 156 -15.92 -2.78 -0.87
N GLN A 157 -15.93 -2.54 0.42
CA GLN A 157 -16.83 -1.55 1.04
C GLN A 157 -16.23 -0.14 1.00
N TYR A 158 -14.89 -0.03 0.99
CA TYR A 158 -14.19 1.24 1.13
C TYR A 158 -13.25 1.50 -0.04
N THR A 159 -13.33 2.71 -0.59
CA THR A 159 -12.33 3.20 -1.55
C THR A 159 -11.18 3.84 -0.77
N LEU A 160 -10.07 3.12 -0.65
CA LEU A 160 -8.94 3.58 0.16
C LEU A 160 -7.90 4.31 -0.69
N THR A 161 -7.40 5.44 -0.18
CA THR A 161 -6.23 6.10 -0.73
C THR A 161 -4.98 5.52 -0.05
N PRO A 162 -4.07 4.86 -0.80
CA PRO A 162 -2.83 4.33 -0.24
C PRO A 162 -1.96 5.42 0.40
N PRO A 163 -1.21 5.10 1.48
CA PRO A 163 -0.42 6.09 2.22
C PRO A 163 0.62 6.83 1.36
N ASP A 164 1.31 6.10 0.46
CA ASP A 164 2.33 6.68 -0.41
C ASP A 164 1.73 7.66 -1.42
N LEU A 165 0.57 7.35 -1.97
CA LEU A 165 -0.18 8.25 -2.84
C LEU A 165 -0.67 9.47 -2.07
N ALA A 166 -1.21 9.30 -0.88
CA ALA A 166 -1.63 10.41 -0.03
C ALA A 166 -0.45 11.35 0.31
N ALA A 167 0.72 10.79 0.60
CA ALA A 167 1.94 11.55 0.85
C ALA A 167 2.43 12.31 -0.40
N LEU A 168 2.30 11.71 -1.60
CA LEU A 168 2.63 12.39 -2.85
C LEU A 168 1.66 13.55 -3.12
N MET A 169 0.35 13.35 -2.96
CA MET A 169 -0.67 14.40 -3.16
C MET A 169 -0.45 15.58 -2.19
N ALA A 170 -0.18 15.30 -0.91
CA ALA A 170 0.12 16.32 0.08
C ALA A 170 1.40 17.11 -0.29
N ALA A 171 2.47 16.42 -0.72
CA ALA A 171 3.73 17.04 -1.10
C ALA A 171 3.59 17.94 -2.34
N LEU A 172 2.81 17.53 -3.36
CA LEU A 172 2.51 18.36 -4.53
C LEU A 172 1.81 19.68 -4.15
N ALA A 173 0.86 19.59 -3.21
CA ALA A 173 0.16 20.78 -2.71
C ALA A 173 1.05 21.68 -1.81
N GLU A 174 2.08 21.13 -1.15
CA GLU A 174 3.01 21.88 -0.30
C GLU A 174 4.08 22.63 -1.07
N GLN A 175 4.61 22.08 -2.14
CA GLN A 175 5.69 22.70 -2.91
C GLN A 175 5.29 24.03 -3.54
N ASP A 176 4.04 24.16 -3.98
CA ASP A 176 3.54 25.41 -4.57
C ASP A 176 3.37 26.54 -3.53
N ALA A 177 3.21 26.18 -2.25
CA ALA A 177 3.09 27.15 -1.14
C ALA A 177 4.44 27.81 -0.74
N ARG A 178 5.57 27.26 -1.16
CA ARG A 178 6.93 27.74 -0.81
C ARG A 178 7.51 28.74 -1.82
N GLN A 179 6.68 29.60 -2.42
CA GLN A 179 7.22 30.62 -3.36
C GLN A 179 8.28 31.52 -2.70
N PRO A 180 9.44 31.75 -3.37
CA PRO A 180 10.39 32.77 -2.95
C PRO A 180 9.75 34.16 -3.13
N GLY A 181 9.52 34.88 -2.05
CA GLY A 181 8.98 36.26 -2.08
C GLY A 181 7.93 36.55 -1.02
N GLY A 182 7.54 35.60 -0.21
CA GLY A 182 6.82 35.90 1.04
C GLY A 182 7.75 36.60 2.04
N PRO A 183 7.25 37.49 2.89
CA PRO A 183 8.09 38.20 3.86
C PRO A 183 8.82 37.21 4.75
N ALA A 184 10.14 37.17 4.63
CA ALA A 184 11.00 36.40 5.53
C ALA A 184 10.80 36.95 6.96
N GLY A 185 10.13 36.14 7.82
CA GLY A 185 9.86 36.49 9.21
C GLY A 185 8.40 36.48 9.65
N ALA A 186 7.43 36.29 8.78
CA ALA A 186 6.07 36.02 9.23
C ALA A 186 6.05 34.59 9.85
N GLN A 187 5.76 34.51 11.16
CA GLN A 187 5.42 33.23 11.81
C GLN A 187 4.40 32.55 10.92
N ALA A 188 4.73 31.37 10.36
CA ALA A 188 3.88 30.68 9.42
C ALA A 188 2.52 30.41 10.10
N ALA A 189 1.48 31.14 9.67
CA ALA A 189 0.13 30.86 10.07
C ALA A 189 -0.19 29.40 9.72
N ALA A 190 -0.93 28.72 10.58
CA ALA A 190 -1.30 27.32 10.33
C ALA A 190 -2.04 27.23 8.98
N ARG A 191 -1.55 26.38 8.09
CA ARG A 191 -2.06 26.20 6.75
C ARG A 191 -3.46 25.56 6.80
N THR A 192 -4.40 26.07 6.04
CA THR A 192 -5.76 25.53 5.95
C THR A 192 -5.87 24.53 4.82
N VAL A 193 -6.21 23.29 5.16
CA VAL A 193 -6.35 22.16 4.19
C VAL A 193 -7.73 21.56 4.28
N LEU A 194 -8.37 21.36 3.13
CA LEU A 194 -9.68 20.72 3.00
C LEU A 194 -9.57 19.41 2.23
N ASP A 195 -10.24 18.37 2.74
CA ASP A 195 -10.59 17.17 1.97
C ASP A 195 -12.12 17.06 1.91
N PRO A 196 -12.73 17.34 0.76
CA PRO A 196 -14.18 17.33 0.62
C PRO A 196 -14.79 15.93 0.41
N ALA A 197 -13.97 14.88 0.30
CA ALA A 197 -14.36 13.46 0.21
C ALA A 197 -13.45 12.62 1.12
N ALA A 198 -13.48 12.93 2.42
CA ALA A 198 -12.44 12.58 3.37
C ALA A 198 -12.26 11.06 3.61
N GLY A 199 -13.29 10.24 3.33
CA GLY A 199 -13.22 8.79 3.53
C GLY A 199 -12.78 8.45 4.94
N THR A 200 -11.63 7.77 5.04
CA THR A 200 -10.99 7.42 6.32
C THR A 200 -9.90 8.42 6.77
N GLY A 201 -9.81 9.59 6.15
CA GLY A 201 -8.87 10.65 6.51
C GLY A 201 -7.43 10.46 6.04
N ALA A 202 -7.19 9.59 5.06
CA ALA A 202 -5.84 9.28 4.58
C ALA A 202 -5.09 10.50 4.05
N LEU A 203 -5.75 11.35 3.25
CA LEU A 203 -5.17 12.56 2.67
C LEU A 203 -4.84 13.62 3.74
N LEU A 204 -5.77 13.88 4.66
CA LEU A 204 -5.55 14.85 5.73
C LEU A 204 -4.45 14.42 6.71
N ARG A 205 -4.27 13.11 6.92
CA ARG A 205 -3.18 12.58 7.74
C ARG A 205 -1.81 12.72 7.10
N ALA A 206 -1.75 12.78 5.78
CA ALA A 206 -0.50 12.96 5.03
C ALA A 206 -0.02 14.42 5.02
N VAL A 207 -0.82 15.37 5.48
CA VAL A 207 -0.45 16.78 5.57
C VAL A 207 0.62 16.97 6.65
N GLY A 208 1.76 17.52 6.26
CA GLY A 208 2.87 17.82 7.16
C GLY A 208 2.76 19.19 7.80
N GLY A 209 3.44 19.37 8.96
CA GLY A 209 3.54 20.64 9.67
C GLY A 209 2.25 21.13 10.32
N PRO A 210 2.24 22.36 10.88
CA PRO A 210 1.06 22.95 11.50
C PRO A 210 -0.02 23.24 10.47
N ALA A 211 -1.19 22.60 10.60
CA ALA A 211 -2.29 22.78 9.68
C ALA A 211 -3.64 22.79 10.39
N THR A 212 -4.59 23.59 9.88
CA THR A 212 -6.00 23.52 10.23
C THR A 212 -6.67 22.62 9.20
N LEU A 213 -7.22 21.51 9.67
CA LEU A 213 -7.73 20.43 8.83
C LEU A 213 -9.25 20.46 8.79
N TYR A 214 -9.80 20.49 7.58
CA TYR A 214 -11.23 20.39 7.32
C TYR A 214 -11.51 19.14 6.50
N GLY A 215 -12.48 18.34 6.92
CA GLY A 215 -12.93 17.16 6.21
C GLY A 215 -14.44 17.12 6.07
N GLN A 216 -14.94 16.71 4.92
CA GLN A 216 -16.35 16.37 4.74
C GLN A 216 -16.47 14.94 4.19
N GLU A 217 -17.41 14.17 4.74
CA GLU A 217 -17.65 12.78 4.37
C GLU A 217 -19.14 12.48 4.40
N ALA A 218 -19.64 11.80 3.38
CA ALA A 218 -21.07 11.48 3.27
C ALA A 218 -21.52 10.44 4.29
N ASP A 219 -20.68 9.46 4.57
CA ASP A 219 -20.93 8.41 5.55
C ASP A 219 -20.58 8.88 6.97
N ALA A 220 -21.55 8.80 7.89
CA ALA A 220 -21.38 9.29 9.25
C ALA A 220 -20.34 8.51 10.06
N ASP A 221 -20.25 7.20 9.83
CA ASP A 221 -19.29 6.34 10.52
C ASP A 221 -17.85 6.62 10.03
N LEU A 222 -17.66 6.80 8.73
CA LEU A 222 -16.37 7.20 8.16
C LEU A 222 -15.97 8.61 8.62
N ALA A 223 -16.91 9.55 8.70
CA ALA A 223 -16.66 10.89 9.24
C ALA A 223 -16.18 10.83 10.71
N ALA A 224 -16.83 9.99 11.54
CA ALA A 224 -16.42 9.80 12.93
C ALA A 224 -15.04 9.14 13.05
N LEU A 225 -14.75 8.10 12.24
CA LEU A 225 -13.44 7.45 12.19
C LEU A 225 -12.35 8.42 11.75
N THR A 226 -12.62 9.23 10.73
CA THR A 226 -11.70 10.27 10.24
C THR A 226 -11.38 11.27 11.35
N ALA A 227 -12.38 11.79 12.05
CA ALA A 227 -12.18 12.72 13.15
C ALA A 227 -11.31 12.12 14.27
N LEU A 228 -11.57 10.87 14.66
CA LEU A 228 -10.80 10.14 15.68
C LEU A 228 -9.35 9.88 15.22
N ARG A 229 -9.15 9.46 13.98
CA ARG A 229 -7.80 9.24 13.42
C ARG A 229 -6.98 10.52 13.44
N LEU A 230 -7.56 11.64 12.98
CA LEU A 230 -6.89 12.94 12.98
C LEU A 230 -6.61 13.41 14.42
N ALA A 231 -7.56 13.27 15.33
CA ALA A 231 -7.40 13.62 16.74
C ALA A 231 -6.28 12.81 17.40
N LEU A 232 -6.19 11.50 17.14
CA LEU A 232 -5.13 10.62 17.63
C LEU A 232 -3.77 10.85 16.94
N HIS A 233 -3.75 11.43 15.75
CA HIS A 233 -2.52 11.77 15.05
C HIS A 233 -1.91 13.10 15.51
N SER A 234 -2.73 14.07 15.92
CA SER A 234 -2.28 15.36 16.43
C SER A 234 -1.54 15.23 17.77
N GLU A 235 -0.60 16.12 18.06
CA GLU A 235 0.15 16.12 19.33
C GLU A 235 -0.74 16.32 20.57
N ASN A 236 -0.28 15.87 21.74
CA ASN A 236 -1.05 15.90 22.98
C ASN A 236 -1.47 17.34 23.37
N ALA A 237 -2.71 17.51 23.84
CA ALA A 237 -3.23 18.78 24.37
C ALA A 237 -2.54 19.23 25.67
N SER A 238 -1.89 18.31 26.38
CA SER A 238 -1.27 18.50 27.71
C SER A 238 0.17 19.00 27.69
N GLY A 239 0.77 19.22 26.50
CA GLY A 239 2.04 19.92 26.42
C GLY A 239 1.86 21.36 26.88
N THR A 240 2.66 21.82 27.85
CA THR A 240 2.84 23.25 28.20
C THR A 240 2.88 24.07 26.91
N PRO A 241 2.16 25.21 26.82
CA PRO A 241 2.24 26.05 25.65
C PRO A 241 3.72 26.32 25.36
N SER A 242 4.20 25.85 24.22
CA SER A 242 5.57 26.17 23.81
C SER A 242 5.63 27.66 23.72
N SER A 243 6.68 28.23 24.29
CA SER A 243 6.94 29.66 24.31
C SER A 243 7.04 30.32 22.92
N SER A 244 6.87 29.54 21.86
CA SER A 244 6.93 29.96 20.45
C SER A 244 5.60 30.42 19.83
N GLY A 245 4.47 30.42 20.57
CA GLY A 245 3.21 31.00 20.07
C GLY A 245 2.65 30.38 18.76
N ALA A 246 3.15 29.23 18.33
CA ALA A 246 2.68 28.55 17.12
C ALA A 246 1.20 28.14 17.28
N ALA A 247 0.34 28.62 16.40
CA ALA A 247 -1.08 28.31 16.37
C ALA A 247 -1.26 26.80 16.22
N ARG A 248 -1.94 26.15 17.19
CA ARG A 248 -2.30 24.74 17.12
C ARG A 248 -3.31 24.54 16.00
N GLY A 249 -3.03 23.62 15.09
CA GLY A 249 -3.98 23.25 14.04
C GLY A 249 -5.26 22.69 14.63
N THR A 250 -6.42 23.16 14.16
CA THR A 250 -7.73 22.65 14.55
C THR A 250 -8.20 21.57 13.55
N ILE A 251 -9.01 20.63 14.03
CA ILE A 251 -9.60 19.57 13.21
C ILE A 251 -11.11 19.79 13.19
N THR A 252 -11.67 19.91 12.00
CA THR A 252 -13.12 20.04 11.80
C THR A 252 -13.58 19.05 10.74
N VAL A 253 -14.37 18.05 11.15
CA VAL A 253 -14.99 17.10 10.22
C VAL A 253 -16.49 17.28 10.26
N ARG A 254 -17.16 17.17 9.11
CA ARG A 254 -18.61 17.28 8.95
C ARG A 254 -19.13 16.10 8.14
N THR A 255 -20.36 15.69 8.44
CA THR A 255 -21.07 14.67 7.66
C THR A 255 -21.97 15.34 6.63
N GLY A 256 -22.00 14.79 5.42
CA GLY A 256 -22.92 15.23 4.37
C GLY A 256 -22.38 15.03 2.97
N ASP A 257 -23.29 14.97 1.99
CA ASP A 257 -22.96 14.95 0.57
C ASP A 257 -22.38 16.31 0.15
N THR A 258 -21.08 16.33 -0.15
CA THR A 258 -20.35 17.58 -0.42
C THR A 258 -20.89 18.37 -1.61
N LEU A 259 -21.30 17.69 -2.69
CA LEU A 259 -21.78 18.39 -3.87
C LEU A 259 -23.15 19.01 -3.63
N ARG A 260 -24.06 18.33 -2.89
CA ARG A 260 -25.41 18.78 -2.60
C ARG A 260 -25.52 19.64 -1.35
N ALA A 261 -24.68 19.39 -0.36
CA ALA A 261 -24.73 20.02 0.96
C ALA A 261 -23.33 20.33 1.48
N ASP A 262 -22.67 21.27 0.83
CA ASP A 262 -21.33 21.73 1.21
C ASP A 262 -21.33 22.30 2.64
N ALA A 263 -20.59 21.66 3.54
CA ALA A 263 -20.50 22.07 4.94
C ALA A 263 -19.57 23.27 5.17
N PHE A 264 -18.77 23.66 4.15
CA PHE A 264 -17.76 24.73 4.26
C PHE A 264 -17.88 25.78 3.14
N PRO A 265 -19.07 26.35 2.89
CA PRO A 265 -19.30 27.21 1.73
C PRO A 265 -18.49 28.51 1.72
N GLN A 266 -18.04 28.96 2.89
CA GLN A 266 -17.24 30.19 3.03
C GLN A 266 -15.74 29.92 3.20
N LEU A 267 -15.30 28.65 3.14
CA LEU A 267 -13.89 28.32 3.31
C LEU A 267 -13.07 28.77 2.11
N ALA A 268 -11.93 29.41 2.40
CA ALA A 268 -10.90 29.77 1.46
C ALA A 268 -9.60 29.05 1.86
N ALA A 269 -9.47 27.77 1.47
CA ALA A 269 -8.37 26.91 1.85
C ALA A 269 -7.08 27.25 1.11
N ASP A 270 -5.94 27.03 1.75
CA ASP A 270 -4.62 27.07 1.11
C ASP A 270 -4.43 25.87 0.19
N ALA A 271 -4.94 24.73 0.58
CA ALA A 271 -4.90 23.52 -0.22
C ALA A 271 -6.22 22.71 -0.13
N VAL A 272 -6.55 22.03 -1.22
CA VAL A 272 -7.59 21.00 -1.28
C VAL A 272 -6.95 19.71 -1.75
N LEU A 273 -7.13 18.63 -0.99
CA LEU A 273 -6.73 17.27 -1.37
C LEU A 273 -8.01 16.46 -1.53
N CYS A 274 -8.17 15.75 -2.64
CA CYS A 274 -9.41 15.01 -2.86
C CYS A 274 -9.20 13.74 -3.66
N HIS A 275 -9.75 12.64 -3.16
CA HIS A 275 -9.97 11.41 -3.92
C HIS A 275 -11.48 11.22 -4.06
N PRO A 276 -12.12 11.84 -5.07
CA PRO A 276 -13.55 11.84 -5.20
C PRO A 276 -14.07 10.47 -5.66
N PRO A 277 -15.34 10.13 -5.43
CA PRO A 277 -15.96 8.97 -6.05
C PRO A 277 -15.99 9.13 -7.58
N PHE A 278 -15.68 8.03 -8.31
CA PHE A 278 -15.62 8.04 -9.77
C PHE A 278 -16.93 7.56 -10.40
N ASN A 279 -17.27 8.12 -11.58
CA ASN A 279 -18.44 7.74 -12.38
C ASN A 279 -19.78 7.81 -11.64
N GLU A 280 -19.93 8.74 -10.73
CA GLU A 280 -21.14 8.91 -9.96
C GLU A 280 -22.24 9.55 -10.81
N ARG A 281 -23.34 8.82 -11.07
CA ARG A 281 -24.41 9.29 -11.93
C ARG A 281 -25.44 10.15 -11.20
N ASN A 282 -25.52 10.00 -9.88
CA ASN A 282 -26.52 10.64 -9.03
C ASN A 282 -25.91 11.75 -8.17
N TRP A 283 -24.90 12.46 -8.67
CA TRP A 283 -24.19 13.51 -7.93
C TRP A 283 -24.98 14.83 -7.76
N GLY A 284 -26.26 14.86 -8.13
CA GLY A 284 -27.10 16.06 -8.01
C GLY A 284 -27.15 16.90 -9.28
N HIS A 285 -26.86 16.33 -10.46
CA HIS A 285 -26.80 17.05 -11.73
C HIS A 285 -28.00 17.98 -11.98
N GLU A 286 -29.23 17.51 -11.81
CA GLU A 286 -30.44 18.31 -12.07
C GLU A 286 -30.66 19.36 -10.99
N GLU A 287 -30.39 19.01 -9.74
CA GLU A 287 -30.59 19.89 -8.57
C GLU A 287 -29.59 21.05 -8.56
N LEU A 288 -28.38 20.81 -9.06
CA LEU A 288 -27.25 21.75 -9.06
C LEU A 288 -27.05 22.49 -10.39
N ALA A 289 -28.03 22.46 -11.30
CA ALA A 289 -27.88 23.04 -12.64
C ALA A 289 -27.51 24.54 -12.63
N TYR A 290 -27.94 25.29 -11.60
CA TYR A 290 -27.68 26.72 -11.44
C TYR A 290 -26.70 27.04 -10.31
N ASP A 291 -25.92 26.06 -9.85
CA ASP A 291 -24.98 26.26 -8.77
C ASP A 291 -23.85 27.22 -9.19
N PRO A 292 -23.51 28.24 -8.37
CA PRO A 292 -22.48 29.23 -8.70
C PRO A 292 -21.06 28.65 -8.81
N ARG A 293 -20.83 27.42 -8.36
CA ARG A 293 -19.53 26.73 -8.48
C ARG A 293 -19.16 26.41 -9.91
N TRP A 294 -20.12 26.38 -10.86
CA TRP A 294 -19.87 26.01 -12.28
C TRP A 294 -19.27 27.14 -13.08
N GLU A 295 -18.22 27.77 -12.58
CA GLU A 295 -17.53 28.88 -13.23
C GLU A 295 -16.88 28.53 -14.57
N TYR A 296 -16.51 27.25 -14.76
CA TYR A 296 -15.88 26.72 -15.97
C TYR A 296 -16.87 25.95 -16.87
N GLY A 297 -18.14 26.07 -16.57
CA GLY A 297 -19.24 25.44 -17.28
C GLY A 297 -19.90 24.31 -16.49
N PHE A 298 -21.18 24.09 -16.78
CA PHE A 298 -21.95 23.05 -16.10
C PHE A 298 -21.50 21.65 -16.54
N PRO A 299 -21.08 20.77 -15.60
CA PRO A 299 -20.63 19.43 -15.94
C PRO A 299 -21.78 18.57 -16.47
N ALA A 300 -21.53 17.75 -17.47
CA ALA A 300 -22.49 16.76 -17.95
C ALA A 300 -22.78 15.72 -16.84
N ARG A 301 -23.93 15.07 -16.90
CA ARG A 301 -24.33 14.05 -15.90
C ARG A 301 -23.30 12.92 -15.72
N THR A 302 -22.55 12.60 -16.79
CA THR A 302 -21.49 11.58 -16.79
C THR A 302 -20.11 12.10 -16.41
N GLU A 303 -20.00 13.36 -16.00
CA GLU A 303 -18.75 14.05 -15.66
C GLU A 303 -18.75 14.53 -14.21
N SER A 304 -19.12 13.62 -13.26
CA SER A 304 -19.09 13.92 -11.84
C SER A 304 -17.72 14.39 -11.36
N GLU A 305 -16.65 13.85 -11.95
CA GLU A 305 -15.28 14.22 -11.64
C GLU A 305 -14.99 15.71 -11.91
N LEU A 306 -15.59 16.28 -13.00
CA LEU A 306 -15.44 17.71 -13.29
C LEU A 306 -16.30 18.60 -12.37
N ALA A 307 -17.36 18.06 -11.74
CA ALA A 307 -18.07 18.74 -10.67
C ALA A 307 -17.18 18.84 -9.42
N TRP A 308 -16.49 17.77 -9.06
CA TRP A 308 -15.52 17.76 -7.96
C TRP A 308 -14.33 18.70 -8.20
N VAL A 309 -13.82 18.78 -9.43
CA VAL A 309 -12.77 19.76 -9.82
C VAL A 309 -13.24 21.19 -9.54
N GLN A 310 -14.43 21.56 -9.97
CA GLN A 310 -14.95 22.92 -9.79
C GLN A 310 -15.31 23.20 -8.33
N HIS A 311 -15.83 22.19 -7.60
CA HIS A 311 -16.02 22.31 -6.17
C HIS A 311 -14.69 22.60 -5.45
N ALA A 312 -13.63 21.83 -5.73
CA ALA A 312 -12.31 22.04 -5.14
C ALA A 312 -11.77 23.47 -5.43
N LEU A 313 -11.87 23.94 -6.67
CA LEU A 313 -11.47 25.30 -7.04
C LEU A 313 -12.30 26.36 -6.31
N SER A 314 -13.60 26.13 -6.10
CA SER A 314 -14.46 27.07 -5.40
C SER A 314 -14.09 27.25 -3.92
N ARG A 315 -13.51 26.23 -3.30
CA ARG A 315 -13.09 26.24 -1.88
C ARG A 315 -11.65 26.71 -1.65
N LEU A 316 -10.88 26.96 -2.69
CA LEU A 316 -9.53 27.53 -2.58
C LEU A 316 -9.57 29.06 -2.43
N ARG A 317 -8.60 29.61 -1.71
CA ARG A 317 -8.24 31.02 -1.83
C ARG A 317 -7.52 31.27 -3.16
N GLU A 318 -7.43 32.53 -3.60
CA GLU A 318 -6.59 32.88 -4.76
C GLU A 318 -5.15 32.40 -4.58
N GLY A 319 -4.61 31.72 -5.59
CA GLY A 319 -3.29 31.12 -5.57
C GLY A 319 -3.17 29.84 -4.73
N GLY A 320 -4.25 29.38 -4.10
CA GLY A 320 -4.31 28.07 -3.44
C GLY A 320 -4.27 26.91 -4.43
N THR A 321 -3.81 25.75 -3.98
CA THR A 321 -3.55 24.56 -4.82
C THR A 321 -4.49 23.42 -4.46
N ALA A 322 -5.12 22.79 -5.47
CA ALA A 322 -5.83 21.53 -5.29
C ALA A 322 -5.12 20.38 -6.00
N VAL A 323 -5.08 19.21 -5.37
CA VAL A 323 -4.59 17.96 -5.96
C VAL A 323 -5.71 16.93 -5.87
N LEU A 324 -6.20 16.51 -7.04
CA LEU A 324 -7.28 15.53 -7.16
C LEU A 324 -6.78 14.25 -7.82
N LEU A 325 -7.18 13.12 -7.29
CA LEU A 325 -7.03 11.83 -7.98
C LEU A 325 -8.19 11.67 -8.97
N MET A 326 -7.89 11.37 -10.21
CA MET A 326 -8.85 11.38 -11.31
C MET A 326 -8.73 10.11 -12.16
N PRO A 327 -9.84 9.58 -12.69
CA PRO A 327 -9.77 8.52 -13.70
C PRO A 327 -9.29 9.09 -15.05
N PRO A 328 -8.58 8.30 -15.90
CA PRO A 328 -8.08 8.77 -17.19
C PRO A 328 -9.18 9.31 -18.10
N ALA A 329 -10.38 8.75 -17.98
CA ALA A 329 -11.54 9.20 -18.75
C ALA A 329 -11.90 10.70 -18.55
N ALA A 330 -11.63 11.27 -17.38
CA ALA A 330 -11.87 12.71 -17.14
C ALA A 330 -10.97 13.59 -18.02
N ALA A 331 -9.78 13.09 -18.40
CA ALA A 331 -8.85 13.80 -19.29
C ALA A 331 -9.28 13.80 -20.76
N SER A 332 -10.08 12.82 -21.23
CA SER A 332 -10.31 12.60 -22.65
C SER A 332 -11.77 12.58 -23.09
N ARG A 333 -12.76 12.38 -22.19
CA ARG A 333 -14.18 12.33 -22.58
C ARG A 333 -14.63 13.61 -23.30
N ARG A 334 -15.32 13.46 -24.45
CA ARG A 334 -15.82 14.60 -25.24
C ARG A 334 -16.81 15.48 -24.49
N SER A 335 -17.63 14.93 -23.60
CA SER A 335 -18.60 15.69 -22.80
C SER A 335 -17.92 16.74 -21.90
N GLY A 336 -16.71 16.47 -21.41
CA GLY A 336 -15.94 17.36 -20.53
C GLY A 336 -15.06 18.40 -21.25
N ARG A 337 -14.91 18.31 -22.59
CA ARG A 337 -13.93 19.11 -23.35
C ARG A 337 -14.04 20.64 -23.15
N ARG A 338 -15.25 21.17 -23.01
CA ARG A 338 -15.48 22.61 -22.80
C ARG A 338 -14.93 23.08 -21.45
N ILE A 339 -15.18 22.29 -20.41
CA ILE A 339 -14.68 22.59 -19.06
C ILE A 339 -13.16 22.50 -19.04
N ARG A 340 -12.58 21.45 -19.63
CA ARG A 340 -11.11 21.31 -19.73
C ARG A 340 -10.48 22.50 -20.48
N ALA A 341 -11.06 22.88 -21.61
CA ALA A 341 -10.59 24.06 -22.36
C ALA A 341 -10.63 25.34 -21.51
N ASP A 342 -11.68 25.54 -20.71
CA ASP A 342 -11.83 26.73 -19.88
C ASP A 342 -10.87 26.71 -18.68
N LEU A 343 -10.65 25.54 -18.07
CA LEU A 343 -9.62 25.33 -17.04
C LEU A 343 -8.22 25.70 -17.55
N LEU A 344 -7.89 25.32 -18.79
CA LEU A 344 -6.61 25.66 -19.44
C LEU A 344 -6.54 27.14 -19.74
N ARG A 345 -7.55 27.73 -20.41
CA ARG A 345 -7.57 29.15 -20.81
C ARG A 345 -7.43 30.10 -19.63
N ARG A 346 -8.03 29.74 -18.50
CA ARG A 346 -7.92 30.53 -17.24
C ARG A 346 -6.70 30.17 -16.42
N GLY A 347 -5.92 29.15 -16.82
CA GLY A 347 -4.71 28.71 -16.10
C GLY A 347 -4.99 28.04 -14.76
N ALA A 348 -6.20 27.50 -14.59
CA ALA A 348 -6.59 26.80 -13.38
C ALA A 348 -6.01 25.38 -13.29
N LEU A 349 -5.87 24.66 -14.42
CA LEU A 349 -5.20 23.37 -14.47
C LEU A 349 -3.71 23.58 -14.76
N ARG A 350 -2.85 23.04 -13.90
CA ARG A 350 -1.39 23.26 -13.91
C ARG A 350 -0.59 22.03 -14.29
N ALA A 351 -1.04 20.85 -13.85
CA ALA A 351 -0.39 19.60 -14.21
C ALA A 351 -1.38 18.44 -14.28
N VAL A 352 -1.06 17.48 -15.16
CA VAL A 352 -1.67 16.14 -15.20
C VAL A 352 -0.56 15.11 -15.12
N ILE A 353 -0.59 14.29 -14.08
CA ILE A 353 0.45 13.30 -13.78
C ILE A 353 -0.20 11.91 -13.85
N ALA A 354 0.19 11.09 -14.83
CA ALA A 354 -0.24 9.69 -14.89
C ALA A 354 0.52 8.85 -13.87
N LEU A 355 -0.23 8.00 -13.16
CA LEU A 355 0.28 7.08 -12.15
C LEU A 355 0.37 5.66 -12.71
N PRO A 356 1.25 4.80 -12.19
CA PRO A 356 1.25 3.37 -12.54
C PRO A 356 -0.09 2.70 -12.23
N ALA A 357 -0.48 1.73 -13.04
CA ALA A 357 -1.62 0.87 -12.72
C ALA A 357 -1.37 0.18 -11.37
N GLY A 358 -2.39 0.15 -10.51
CA GLY A 358 -2.25 -0.37 -9.16
C GLY A 358 -2.04 0.71 -8.08
N ALA A 359 -1.85 1.98 -8.45
CA ALA A 359 -1.59 3.08 -7.51
C ALA A 359 -2.73 3.32 -6.51
N ALA A 360 -3.98 3.15 -6.91
CA ALA A 360 -5.17 3.21 -6.04
C ALA A 360 -6.35 2.45 -6.68
N PRO A 361 -7.41 2.16 -5.93
CA PRO A 361 -8.64 1.61 -6.52
C PRO A 361 -9.28 2.56 -7.56
N PRO A 362 -9.80 2.04 -8.68
CA PRO A 362 -9.75 0.66 -9.13
C PRO A 362 -8.37 0.31 -9.72
N TYR A 363 -7.70 -0.68 -9.11
CA TYR A 363 -6.28 -0.99 -9.38
C TYR A 363 -5.94 -1.41 -10.83
N GLY A 364 -6.94 -1.71 -11.64
CA GLY A 364 -6.75 -2.15 -13.03
C GLY A 364 -6.50 -1.03 -14.05
N ILE A 365 -6.58 0.24 -13.65
CA ILE A 365 -6.43 1.40 -14.55
C ILE A 365 -5.38 2.37 -14.02
N PRO A 366 -4.55 2.99 -14.90
CA PRO A 366 -3.64 4.05 -14.50
C PRO A 366 -4.44 5.32 -14.20
N LEU A 367 -4.44 5.75 -12.94
CA LEU A 367 -5.11 6.99 -12.52
C LEU A 367 -4.21 8.21 -12.78
N HIS A 368 -4.82 9.39 -12.79
CA HIS A 368 -4.12 10.65 -12.95
C HIS A 368 -4.20 11.50 -11.67
N LEU A 369 -3.14 12.24 -11.35
CA LEU A 369 -3.23 13.37 -10.44
C LEU A 369 -3.41 14.66 -11.24
N TRP A 370 -4.45 15.40 -10.94
CA TRP A 370 -4.67 16.73 -11.47
C TRP A 370 -4.23 17.75 -10.43
N VAL A 371 -3.26 18.59 -10.79
CA VAL A 371 -2.82 19.71 -9.96
C VAL A 371 -3.45 20.97 -10.50
N LEU A 372 -4.29 21.58 -9.67
CA LEU A 372 -5.02 22.81 -10.02
C LEU A 372 -4.58 23.96 -9.11
N ARG A 373 -4.69 25.17 -9.62
CA ARG A 373 -4.46 26.38 -8.87
C ARG A 373 -5.56 27.38 -9.11
N LYS A 374 -6.12 27.97 -8.04
CA LYS A 374 -7.12 29.03 -8.21
C LYS A 374 -6.47 30.27 -8.81
N PRO A 375 -6.91 30.73 -9.99
CA PRO A 375 -6.36 31.94 -10.61
C PRO A 375 -6.55 33.17 -9.71
N GLY A 376 -5.55 34.02 -9.65
CA GLY A 376 -5.67 35.30 -8.95
C GLY A 376 -6.17 36.40 -9.85
N THR A 377 -6.91 37.36 -9.30
CA THR A 377 -7.43 38.53 -10.02
C THR A 377 -6.29 39.34 -10.64
N GLY A 378 -6.34 39.57 -11.98
CA GLY A 378 -5.33 40.37 -12.70
C GLY A 378 -4.01 39.63 -13.03
N ARG A 379 -3.84 38.38 -12.66
CA ARG A 379 -2.70 37.57 -13.12
C ARG A 379 -2.93 37.01 -14.52
N ARG A 380 -1.89 36.98 -15.35
CA ARG A 380 -1.95 36.30 -16.65
C ARG A 380 -2.13 34.80 -16.46
N PRO A 381 -2.99 34.12 -17.22
CA PRO A 381 -3.09 32.67 -17.22
C PRO A 381 -1.73 32.03 -17.49
N ALA A 382 -1.52 30.85 -16.94
CA ALA A 382 -0.31 30.09 -17.23
C ALA A 382 -0.32 29.68 -18.72
N PRO A 383 0.81 29.91 -19.45
CA PRO A 383 0.87 29.60 -20.88
C PRO A 383 1.05 28.10 -21.15
N GLU A 384 1.38 27.30 -20.16
CA GLU A 384 1.75 25.90 -20.28
C GLU A 384 1.08 25.02 -19.24
N LEU A 385 0.85 23.76 -19.60
CA LEU A 385 0.44 22.65 -18.74
C LEU A 385 1.59 21.67 -18.63
N LEU A 386 1.94 21.26 -17.41
CA LEU A 386 2.88 20.16 -17.19
C LEU A 386 2.13 18.82 -17.38
N VAL A 387 2.65 17.97 -18.24
CA VAL A 387 2.25 16.55 -18.33
C VAL A 387 3.40 15.67 -17.86
N VAL A 388 3.09 14.67 -17.05
CA VAL A 388 4.07 13.72 -16.51
C VAL A 388 3.51 12.31 -16.63
N ASP A 389 4.34 11.38 -17.06
CA ASP A 389 4.03 9.96 -17.04
C ASP A 389 5.00 9.24 -16.09
N THR A 390 4.45 8.65 -15.02
CA THR A 390 5.21 7.84 -14.06
C THR A 390 4.88 6.34 -14.21
N ALA A 391 4.03 5.98 -15.18
CA ALA A 391 3.58 4.61 -15.39
C ALA A 391 4.65 3.71 -15.98
N GLU A 392 5.56 4.28 -16.79
CA GLU A 392 6.66 3.57 -17.42
C GLU A 392 7.97 3.81 -16.68
N SER A 393 8.27 2.97 -15.69
CA SER A 393 9.65 2.82 -15.23
C SER A 393 10.32 1.74 -16.08
N PRO A 394 11.51 1.99 -16.69
CA PRO A 394 12.17 1.03 -17.60
C PRO A 394 12.52 -0.30 -16.93
N GLU A 395 12.39 -0.42 -15.63
CA GLU A 395 12.66 -1.62 -14.85
C GLU A 395 11.42 -2.49 -14.57
N THR A 396 10.23 -2.05 -14.96
CA THR A 396 8.99 -2.82 -14.72
C THR A 396 8.82 -3.87 -15.83
N ALA A 397 9.05 -5.14 -15.50
CA ALA A 397 8.90 -6.25 -16.45
C ALA A 397 7.46 -6.32 -17.00
N PRO A 398 7.27 -6.56 -18.33
CA PRO A 398 5.95 -6.72 -18.91
C PRO A 398 5.16 -7.85 -18.23
N GLY A 399 3.95 -7.57 -17.78
CA GLY A 399 3.05 -8.56 -17.16
C GLY A 399 2.93 -8.50 -15.63
N ALA A 400 3.58 -7.55 -15.00
CA ALA A 400 3.53 -7.36 -13.55
C ALA A 400 2.31 -6.50 -13.13
N VAL A 401 1.19 -7.10 -12.81
CA VAL A 401 0.01 -6.43 -12.23
C VAL A 401 -0.06 -6.78 -10.74
N GLY A 402 0.07 -5.78 -9.84
CA GLY A 402 -0.07 -6.00 -8.40
C GLY A 402 0.34 -4.79 -7.55
N ARG A 403 -0.33 -4.65 -6.42
CA ARG A 403 -0.22 -3.56 -5.43
C ARG A 403 1.20 -3.37 -4.86
N ASP A 404 1.95 -4.46 -4.70
CA ASP A 404 3.26 -4.50 -4.00
C ASP A 404 4.45 -4.21 -4.93
N ARG A 405 4.20 -3.67 -6.15
CA ARG A 405 5.19 -3.55 -7.23
C ARG A 405 5.47 -2.13 -7.69
N ILE A 406 4.82 -1.13 -7.09
CA ILE A 406 5.05 0.27 -7.46
C ILE A 406 6.27 0.77 -6.69
N ASP A 407 7.28 1.22 -7.42
CA ASP A 407 8.41 1.96 -6.83
C ASP A 407 7.96 3.37 -6.48
N TRP A 408 7.30 3.51 -5.33
CA TRP A 408 6.81 4.79 -4.83
C TRP A 408 7.90 5.86 -4.66
N PRO A 409 9.12 5.53 -4.17
CA PRO A 409 10.25 6.46 -4.20
C PRO A 409 10.55 7.02 -5.59
N ALA A 410 10.59 6.18 -6.63
CA ALA A 410 10.83 6.61 -8.01
C ALA A 410 9.66 7.46 -8.54
N VAL A 411 8.40 7.03 -8.36
CA VAL A 411 7.20 7.79 -8.72
C VAL A 411 7.22 9.18 -8.07
N ARG A 412 7.50 9.24 -6.77
CA ARG A 412 7.57 10.48 -6.00
C ARG A 412 8.67 11.40 -6.52
N THR A 413 9.87 10.88 -6.74
CA THR A 413 11.01 11.65 -7.24
C THR A 413 10.72 12.23 -8.61
N THR A 414 10.14 11.43 -9.51
CA THR A 414 9.79 11.87 -10.87
C THR A 414 8.71 12.95 -10.85
N ALA A 415 7.60 12.72 -10.15
CA ALA A 415 6.47 13.64 -10.11
C ALA A 415 6.84 14.96 -9.43
N LEU A 416 7.48 14.92 -8.26
CA LEU A 416 7.88 16.12 -7.52
C LEU A 416 9.02 16.87 -8.21
N GLY A 417 9.99 16.16 -8.80
CA GLY A 417 11.08 16.77 -9.55
C GLY A 417 10.58 17.56 -10.76
N ALA A 418 9.68 16.95 -11.58
CA ALA A 418 9.07 17.62 -12.72
C ALA A 418 8.22 18.83 -12.28
N TRP A 419 7.42 18.68 -11.21
CA TRP A 419 6.59 19.75 -10.67
C TRP A 419 7.42 20.92 -10.15
N THR A 420 8.51 20.64 -9.40
CA THR A 420 9.43 21.69 -8.89
C THR A 420 10.10 22.44 -10.02
N ALA A 421 10.63 21.71 -11.02
CA ALA A 421 11.28 22.33 -12.18
C ALA A 421 10.31 23.22 -12.99
N PHE A 422 9.05 22.79 -13.13
CA PHE A 422 8.01 23.55 -13.81
C PHE A 422 7.60 24.80 -13.03
N CYS A 423 7.51 24.73 -11.71
CA CYS A 423 7.14 25.88 -10.87
C CYS A 423 8.27 26.90 -10.73
N HIS A 424 9.55 26.50 -10.83
CA HIS A 424 10.71 27.32 -10.61
C HIS A 424 11.71 27.25 -11.77
N PRO A 425 11.33 27.70 -12.99
CA PRO A 425 12.24 27.69 -14.12
C PRO A 425 13.43 28.61 -13.84
N GLY A 426 14.66 28.05 -13.87
CA GLY A 426 15.89 28.83 -13.70
C GLY A 426 16.38 29.00 -12.26
N ALA A 427 15.89 28.25 -11.29
CA ALA A 427 16.51 28.19 -9.97
C ALA A 427 17.96 27.64 -10.09
N PRO A 428 18.98 28.30 -9.48
CA PRO A 428 20.34 27.80 -9.55
C PRO A 428 20.44 26.43 -8.89
N ASP A 429 21.24 25.55 -9.50
CA ASP A 429 21.57 24.24 -8.98
C ASP A 429 22.44 24.42 -7.70
N ASP A 430 21.86 24.19 -6.53
CA ASP A 430 22.55 24.33 -5.23
C ASP A 430 23.54 23.16 -4.96
N GLY A 431 23.86 22.36 -5.99
CA GLY A 431 24.83 21.26 -5.90
C GLY A 431 24.44 20.07 -5.03
N GLN A 432 23.29 20.15 -4.33
CA GLN A 432 22.76 19.04 -3.52
C GLN A 432 21.49 18.37 -4.11
N THR A 433 20.82 19.05 -5.05
CA THR A 433 19.68 18.49 -5.81
C THR A 433 19.77 19.01 -7.24
N ALA A 434 20.31 18.22 -8.16
CA ALA A 434 20.26 18.52 -9.58
C ALA A 434 18.79 18.63 -9.99
N HIS A 435 18.30 19.85 -10.26
CA HIS A 435 16.96 20.04 -10.82
C HIS A 435 16.98 19.57 -12.26
N ALA A 436 16.41 18.38 -12.49
CA ALA A 436 16.20 17.88 -13.85
C ALA A 436 15.31 18.90 -14.60
N PRO A 437 15.55 19.13 -15.92
CA PRO A 437 14.69 20.01 -16.71
C PRO A 437 13.24 19.52 -16.66
N ALA A 438 12.27 20.45 -16.75
CA ALA A 438 10.84 20.10 -16.79
C ALA A 438 10.52 19.18 -17.98
N ASP A 439 11.25 19.33 -19.08
CA ASP A 439 11.12 18.51 -20.28
C ASP A 439 12.12 17.35 -20.25
N ARG A 440 11.59 16.14 -20.06
CA ARG A 440 12.31 14.87 -20.12
C ARG A 440 11.59 13.93 -21.07
N PRO A 441 12.22 13.53 -22.20
CA PRO A 441 11.57 12.66 -23.20
C PRO A 441 10.94 11.43 -22.57
N GLY A 442 9.68 11.15 -22.91
CA GLY A 442 8.90 10.02 -22.40
C GLY A 442 8.45 10.13 -20.95
N VAL A 443 8.91 11.11 -20.18
CA VAL A 443 8.63 11.22 -18.74
C VAL A 443 7.85 12.48 -18.38
N SER A 444 8.28 13.65 -18.85
CA SER A 444 7.61 14.91 -18.56
C SER A 444 7.81 15.95 -19.66
N ARG A 445 6.81 16.82 -19.86
CA ARG A 445 6.85 17.92 -20.81
C ARG A 445 5.97 19.09 -20.35
N ALA A 446 6.48 20.31 -20.48
CA ALA A 446 5.67 21.51 -20.41
C ALA A 446 5.04 21.78 -21.79
N VAL A 447 3.74 21.54 -21.92
CA VAL A 447 3.01 21.66 -23.18
C VAL A 447 2.34 23.03 -23.26
N PRO A 448 2.58 23.84 -24.32
CA PRO A 448 1.87 25.09 -24.53
C PRO A 448 0.37 24.86 -24.56
N VAL A 449 -0.40 25.66 -23.79
CA VAL A 449 -1.87 25.53 -23.72
C VAL A 449 -2.51 25.60 -25.11
N ILE A 450 -1.93 26.35 -26.03
CA ILE A 450 -2.47 26.48 -27.38
C ILE A 450 -2.46 25.16 -28.18
N GLU A 451 -1.49 24.28 -27.92
CA GLU A 451 -1.39 22.96 -28.54
C GLU A 451 -2.47 21.99 -28.00
N LEU A 452 -2.96 22.23 -26.78
CA LEU A 452 -3.97 21.39 -26.11
C LEU A 452 -5.41 21.82 -26.42
N LEU A 453 -5.62 22.99 -27.04
CA LEU A 453 -6.93 23.53 -27.35
C LEU A 453 -7.42 23.09 -28.75
N ASP A 454 -7.23 21.81 -29.04
CA ASP A 454 -7.79 21.14 -30.23
C ASP A 454 -9.28 20.80 -30.04
N ASP A 455 -9.88 20.09 -31.00
CA ASP A 455 -11.30 19.72 -30.97
C ASP A 455 -11.68 18.78 -29.81
N ASP A 456 -10.75 17.98 -29.31
CA ASP A 456 -11.00 16.98 -28.26
C ASP A 456 -10.54 17.46 -26.87
N VAL A 457 -9.57 18.37 -26.80
CA VAL A 457 -8.93 18.85 -25.57
C VAL A 457 -8.53 17.67 -24.67
N ASP A 458 -7.79 16.73 -25.26
CA ASP A 458 -7.33 15.53 -24.57
C ASP A 458 -6.08 15.88 -23.73
N LEU A 459 -6.13 15.57 -22.43
CA LEU A 459 -5.09 15.88 -21.46
C LEU A 459 -4.34 14.65 -20.95
N ALA A 460 -4.52 13.49 -21.61
CA ALA A 460 -3.83 12.27 -21.24
C ALA A 460 -2.32 12.41 -21.47
N PRO A 461 -1.46 12.27 -20.46
CA PRO A 461 -0.01 12.51 -20.58
C PRO A 461 0.65 11.73 -21.71
N ALA A 462 0.33 10.45 -21.86
CA ALA A 462 0.89 9.59 -22.91
C ALA A 462 0.67 10.12 -24.33
N ARG A 463 -0.33 11.00 -24.56
CA ARG A 463 -0.59 11.58 -25.89
C ARG A 463 0.34 12.75 -26.23
N HIS A 464 0.86 13.41 -25.23
CA HIS A 464 1.64 14.65 -25.38
C HIS A 464 3.13 14.47 -25.07
N LEU A 465 3.49 13.31 -24.52
CA LEU A 465 4.88 12.95 -24.33
C LEU A 465 5.41 12.29 -25.61
N PRO A 466 6.55 12.71 -26.12
CA PRO A 466 7.22 11.92 -27.15
C PRO A 466 7.50 10.53 -26.56
N PRO A 467 7.35 9.45 -27.34
CA PRO A 467 7.71 8.14 -26.86
C PRO A 467 9.13 8.22 -26.27
N PRO A 468 9.39 7.53 -25.16
CA PRO A 468 10.75 7.44 -24.63
C PRO A 468 11.61 7.01 -25.82
N ALA A 469 12.68 7.76 -26.12
CA ALA A 469 13.58 7.38 -27.20
C ALA A 469 13.92 5.91 -27.00
N ALA A 470 13.49 5.05 -27.89
CA ALA A 470 13.60 3.59 -27.77
C ALA A 470 15.03 3.31 -27.31
N GLY A 471 15.17 2.79 -26.08
CA GLY A 471 16.38 2.78 -25.24
C GLY A 471 17.67 2.91 -26.06
N GLY A 472 18.26 4.07 -26.12
CA GLY A 472 19.59 4.31 -26.66
C GLY A 472 19.76 4.24 -28.20
N GLY A 473 18.69 4.13 -29.00
CA GLY A 473 18.74 4.07 -30.46
C GLY A 473 19.40 2.79 -30.99
N ALA A 474 19.76 2.78 -32.29
CA ALA A 474 20.32 1.60 -32.98
C ALA A 474 21.55 0.98 -32.27
N ALA A 475 22.37 1.81 -31.61
CA ALA A 475 23.53 1.36 -30.87
C ALA A 475 23.19 0.52 -29.62
N GLU A 476 22.13 0.89 -28.87
CA GLU A 476 21.65 0.12 -27.73
C GLU A 476 21.00 -1.18 -28.18
N LEU A 477 20.16 -1.11 -29.20
CA LEU A 477 19.55 -2.31 -29.79
C LEU A 477 20.62 -3.29 -30.26
N GLY A 478 21.72 -2.79 -30.86
CA GLY A 478 22.90 -3.62 -31.22
C GLY A 478 23.54 -4.29 -29.99
N ARG A 479 23.66 -3.57 -28.86
CA ARG A 479 24.20 -4.16 -27.61
C ARG A 479 23.24 -5.20 -27.02
N VAL A 480 21.93 -4.95 -27.02
CA VAL A 480 20.92 -5.91 -26.56
C VAL A 480 20.94 -7.16 -27.47
N ALA A 481 21.01 -6.99 -28.79
CA ALA A 481 21.10 -8.09 -29.73
C ALA A 481 22.38 -8.93 -29.50
N GLY A 482 23.53 -8.30 -29.27
CA GLY A 482 24.78 -9.00 -28.94
C GLY A 482 24.69 -9.81 -27.65
N ARG A 483 24.13 -9.22 -26.59
CA ARG A 483 23.89 -9.94 -25.32
C ARG A 483 22.90 -11.09 -25.46
N LEU A 484 21.85 -10.92 -26.28
CA LEU A 484 20.91 -11.99 -26.60
C LEU A 484 21.57 -13.15 -27.29
N ASP A 485 22.41 -12.89 -28.33
CA ASP A 485 23.18 -13.91 -29.05
C ASP A 485 24.10 -14.69 -28.11
N GLU A 486 24.87 -13.99 -27.26
CA GLU A 486 25.73 -14.63 -26.25
C GLU A 486 24.92 -15.50 -25.28
N THR A 487 23.74 -15.02 -24.82
CA THR A 487 22.87 -15.74 -23.88
C THR A 487 22.27 -16.98 -24.55
N LEU A 488 21.85 -16.88 -25.83
CA LEU A 488 21.33 -18.03 -26.59
C LEU A 488 22.42 -19.09 -26.80
N LYS A 489 23.64 -18.67 -27.10
CA LYS A 489 24.80 -19.59 -27.18
C LYS A 489 25.10 -20.27 -25.84
N LEU A 490 24.97 -19.53 -24.73
CA LEU A 490 25.11 -20.11 -23.41
C LEU A 490 24.00 -21.13 -23.13
N ALA A 491 22.73 -20.78 -23.40
CA ALA A 491 21.59 -21.69 -23.24
C ALA A 491 21.76 -22.97 -24.08
N ALA A 492 22.23 -22.84 -25.33
CA ALA A 492 22.49 -24.00 -26.17
C ALA A 492 23.59 -24.94 -25.60
N ARG A 493 24.62 -24.37 -24.95
CA ARG A 493 25.66 -25.17 -24.28
C ARG A 493 25.17 -25.84 -22.99
N LEU A 494 24.27 -25.22 -22.28
CA LEU A 494 23.70 -25.72 -21.02
C LEU A 494 22.51 -26.64 -21.24
N ALA A 495 22.06 -26.82 -22.50
CA ALA A 495 20.91 -27.68 -22.81
C ALA A 495 21.14 -29.10 -22.27
N PRO A 496 20.22 -29.65 -21.46
CA PRO A 496 20.39 -30.96 -20.88
C PRO A 496 20.37 -32.06 -21.96
N GLU A 497 21.29 -32.99 -21.88
CA GLU A 497 21.24 -34.20 -22.74
C GLU A 497 19.99 -35.04 -22.41
N PRO A 498 19.43 -35.76 -23.41
CA PRO A 498 18.30 -36.66 -23.19
C PRO A 498 18.62 -37.69 -22.10
N ALA A 499 17.79 -37.77 -21.07
CA ALA A 499 18.00 -38.74 -19.98
C ALA A 499 17.72 -40.17 -20.47
N ALA A 500 18.57 -41.11 -20.09
CA ALA A 500 18.31 -42.56 -20.33
C ALA A 500 17.09 -42.99 -19.48
N PRO A 501 16.19 -43.82 -20.04
CA PRO A 501 15.06 -44.33 -19.29
C PRO A 501 15.57 -45.21 -18.14
N ARG A 502 15.00 -44.99 -16.96
CA ARG A 502 15.28 -45.78 -15.76
C ARG A 502 13.95 -46.25 -15.15
N GLU A 503 13.88 -47.52 -14.78
CA GLU A 503 12.71 -48.02 -14.08
C GLU A 503 12.55 -47.32 -12.71
N PRO A 504 11.30 -47.02 -12.29
CA PRO A 504 11.03 -46.44 -10.99
C PRO A 504 11.53 -47.37 -9.88
N SER A 505 12.63 -47.07 -9.22
CA SER A 505 13.05 -47.82 -8.02
C SER A 505 12.28 -47.34 -6.82
N GLY A 506 11.68 -48.28 -6.06
CA GLY A 506 10.99 -47.97 -4.79
C GLY A 506 11.99 -47.42 -3.76
N ARG A 507 12.18 -46.09 -3.74
CA ARG A 507 13.09 -45.40 -2.80
C ARG A 507 12.38 -45.16 -1.49
N THR A 508 13.08 -45.33 -0.37
CA THR A 508 12.62 -44.88 0.94
C THR A 508 12.56 -43.36 0.96
N LEU A 509 11.37 -42.80 1.25
CA LEU A 509 11.15 -41.36 1.31
C LEU A 509 11.23 -40.87 2.76
N THR A 510 11.60 -39.62 2.91
CA THR A 510 11.50 -38.84 4.15
C THR A 510 10.84 -37.51 3.85
N THR A 511 10.28 -36.86 4.85
CA THR A 511 9.67 -35.54 4.69
C THR A 511 10.59 -34.43 5.20
N VAL A 512 10.44 -33.24 4.66
CA VAL A 512 11.10 -32.02 5.18
C VAL A 512 10.82 -31.85 6.68
N GLY A 513 9.59 -32.18 7.13
CA GLY A 513 9.22 -32.13 8.54
C GLY A 513 9.97 -33.15 9.42
N GLU A 514 10.32 -34.34 8.90
CA GLU A 514 11.15 -35.31 9.59
C GLU A 514 12.61 -34.88 9.67
N LEU A 515 13.14 -34.33 8.58
CA LEU A 515 14.51 -33.79 8.54
C LEU A 515 14.66 -32.58 9.50
N ALA A 516 13.63 -31.74 9.61
CA ALA A 516 13.63 -30.63 10.58
C ALA A 516 13.61 -31.13 12.04
N ARG A 517 12.85 -32.22 12.33
CA ARG A 517 12.81 -32.81 13.69
C ARG A 517 14.10 -33.53 14.05
N SER A 518 14.80 -34.09 13.08
CA SER A 518 16.11 -34.74 13.32
C SER A 518 17.29 -33.77 13.41
N GLY A 519 17.08 -32.47 13.17
CA GLY A 519 18.12 -31.45 13.22
C GLY A 519 18.99 -31.34 11.94
N VAL A 520 18.74 -32.18 10.93
CA VAL A 520 19.43 -32.13 9.62
C VAL A 520 19.04 -30.89 8.80
N LEU A 521 17.88 -30.29 9.12
CA LEU A 521 17.36 -29.13 8.45
C LEU A 521 16.76 -28.15 9.44
N ARG A 522 17.01 -26.85 9.29
CA ARG A 522 16.31 -25.81 10.03
C ARG A 522 15.26 -25.16 9.13
N LEU A 523 14.02 -25.09 9.60
CA LEU A 523 12.91 -24.44 8.89
C LEU A 523 12.52 -23.14 9.58
N ARG A 524 12.47 -22.03 8.84
CA ARG A 524 12.07 -20.70 9.32
C ARG A 524 11.10 -20.05 8.34
N THR A 525 10.25 -19.16 8.84
CA THR A 525 9.31 -18.37 8.03
C THR A 525 9.75 -16.91 8.04
N GLY A 526 9.73 -16.26 6.90
CA GLY A 526 10.10 -14.86 6.75
C GLY A 526 9.08 -13.92 7.36
N SER A 527 9.56 -12.90 8.06
CA SER A 527 8.76 -11.78 8.58
C SER A 527 8.85 -10.53 7.72
N GLY A 528 9.91 -10.39 6.93
CA GLY A 528 10.22 -9.17 6.18
C GLY A 528 10.61 -7.99 7.07
N THR A 529 10.86 -8.22 8.37
CA THR A 529 11.29 -7.19 9.32
C THR A 529 12.80 -7.14 9.41
N GLY A 530 13.39 -5.94 9.44
CA GLY A 530 14.84 -5.75 9.50
C GLY A 530 15.21 -4.34 10.01
N ASP A 531 16.48 -4.13 10.26
CA ASP A 531 17.06 -2.86 10.73
C ASP A 531 17.19 -1.75 9.67
N GLY A 532 16.66 -1.98 8.48
CA GLY A 532 16.71 -1.03 7.35
C GLY A 532 18.03 -1.02 6.56
N ARG A 533 19.03 -1.83 6.96
CA ARG A 533 20.36 -1.84 6.32
C ARG A 533 20.52 -2.90 5.23
N ALA A 534 19.84 -4.04 5.38
CA ALA A 534 19.92 -5.13 4.41
C ALA A 534 18.67 -5.16 3.51
N PRO A 535 18.80 -5.44 2.21
CA PRO A 535 17.65 -5.61 1.31
C PRO A 535 16.84 -6.84 1.71
N VAL A 536 15.55 -6.86 1.36
CA VAL A 536 14.66 -8.00 1.61
C VAL A 536 14.53 -8.83 0.35
N LEU A 537 14.75 -10.15 0.45
CA LEU A 537 14.41 -11.08 -0.63
C LEU A 537 12.89 -11.26 -0.65
N THR A 538 12.23 -10.83 -1.72
CA THR A 538 10.79 -10.90 -1.88
C THR A 538 10.35 -12.19 -2.58
N GLU A 539 9.06 -12.53 -2.49
CA GLU A 539 8.47 -13.63 -3.26
C GLU A 539 8.70 -13.44 -4.78
N HIS A 540 8.59 -12.18 -5.23
CA HIS A 540 8.86 -11.81 -6.61
C HIS A 540 10.30 -12.12 -7.05
N ASP A 541 11.28 -11.76 -6.23
CA ASP A 541 12.70 -12.01 -6.54
C ASP A 541 13.00 -13.50 -6.66
N VAL A 542 12.32 -14.33 -5.84
CA VAL A 542 12.44 -15.79 -5.94
C VAL A 542 11.82 -16.32 -7.23
N LEU A 543 10.65 -15.82 -7.61
CA LEU A 543 9.94 -16.25 -8.83
C LEU A 543 10.62 -15.80 -10.12
N THR A 544 11.21 -14.62 -10.12
CA THR A 544 11.89 -14.02 -11.29
C THR A 544 13.37 -14.29 -11.35
N GLY A 545 13.98 -14.77 -10.25
CA GLY A 545 15.41 -15.00 -10.15
C GLY A 545 16.25 -13.72 -10.05
N THR A 546 15.64 -12.58 -9.64
CA THR A 546 16.29 -11.28 -9.50
C THR A 546 17.02 -11.13 -8.16
N ALA A 547 17.89 -10.11 -8.06
CA ALA A 547 18.52 -9.73 -6.79
C ALA A 547 17.46 -9.28 -5.77
N PRO A 548 17.74 -9.36 -4.45
CA PRO A 548 16.83 -8.87 -3.42
C PRO A 548 16.47 -7.41 -3.64
N SER A 549 15.17 -7.11 -3.82
CA SER A 549 14.66 -5.79 -4.22
C SER A 549 13.77 -5.12 -3.16
N GLY A 550 13.36 -5.86 -2.13
CA GLY A 550 12.45 -5.35 -1.10
C GLY A 550 13.15 -4.49 -0.04
N THR A 551 12.38 -3.62 0.59
CA THR A 551 12.79 -2.86 1.77
C THR A 551 12.19 -3.47 3.03
N PRO A 552 12.92 -3.48 4.18
CA PRO A 552 12.37 -4.00 5.43
C PRO A 552 11.12 -3.25 5.87
N SER A 553 10.04 -3.97 6.17
CA SER A 553 8.81 -3.39 6.68
C SER A 553 8.77 -3.48 8.21
N GLY A 554 9.10 -2.36 8.89
CA GLY A 554 9.04 -2.23 10.34
C GLY A 554 10.32 -2.65 11.06
N THR A 555 10.48 -2.16 12.29
CA THR A 555 11.55 -2.55 13.21
C THR A 555 11.24 -3.93 13.78
N PRO A 556 12.22 -4.85 13.87
CA PRO A 556 12.01 -6.12 14.56
C PRO A 556 11.59 -5.88 16.02
N ALA A 557 10.78 -6.78 16.56
CA ALA A 557 10.49 -6.77 18.00
C ALA A 557 11.82 -6.92 18.77
N PRO A 558 11.94 -6.37 19.98
CA PRO A 558 13.21 -6.35 20.74
C PRO A 558 13.87 -7.71 20.97
N GLU A 559 13.14 -8.81 20.77
CA GLU A 559 13.59 -10.19 20.93
C GLU A 559 13.74 -10.98 19.60
N GLU A 560 13.41 -10.38 18.43
CA GLU A 560 13.51 -11.03 17.11
C GLU A 560 14.69 -10.45 16.32
N GLU A 561 15.78 -11.22 16.25
CA GLU A 561 16.84 -10.91 15.29
C GLU A 561 16.33 -11.12 13.85
N PRO A 562 16.67 -10.21 12.91
CA PRO A 562 16.30 -10.37 11.51
C PRO A 562 16.92 -11.65 10.95
N LEU A 563 16.11 -12.45 10.26
CA LEU A 563 16.57 -13.69 9.66
C LEU A 563 17.36 -13.38 8.37
N LEU A 564 18.68 -13.38 8.50
CA LEU A 564 19.60 -13.18 7.36
C LEU A 564 19.84 -14.50 6.62
N LEU A 565 19.89 -14.40 5.31
CA LEU A 565 20.16 -15.49 4.40
C LEU A 565 21.67 -15.83 4.37
N GLU A 566 21.98 -17.11 4.34
CA GLU A 566 23.35 -17.63 4.21
C GLU A 566 23.52 -18.39 2.89
N PRO A 567 24.73 -18.46 2.31
CA PRO A 567 24.96 -19.25 1.12
C PRO A 567 24.58 -20.73 1.35
N GLY A 568 23.87 -21.30 0.39
CA GLY A 568 23.37 -22.68 0.50
C GLY A 568 21.99 -22.83 1.16
N ASP A 569 21.41 -21.77 1.68
CA ASP A 569 20.00 -21.77 2.10
C ASP A 569 19.08 -22.06 0.90
N VAL A 570 17.97 -22.74 1.12
CA VAL A 570 16.94 -22.98 0.11
C VAL A 570 15.68 -22.19 0.48
N VAL A 571 15.23 -21.31 -0.40
CA VAL A 571 14.05 -20.48 -0.19
C VAL A 571 12.90 -20.97 -1.08
N VAL A 572 11.70 -21.08 -0.46
CA VAL A 572 10.49 -21.58 -1.12
C VAL A 572 9.32 -20.60 -0.87
N PRO A 573 8.58 -20.16 -1.93
CA PRO A 573 7.35 -19.41 -1.76
C PRO A 573 6.23 -20.23 -1.11
N VAL A 574 5.48 -19.63 -0.20
CA VAL A 574 4.34 -20.25 0.50
C VAL A 574 3.06 -20.14 -0.30
N LEU A 575 2.91 -19.10 -1.13
CA LEU A 575 1.73 -18.81 -1.95
C LEU A 575 2.08 -19.02 -3.43
N GLY A 576 1.10 -19.26 -4.28
CA GLY A 576 1.28 -19.28 -5.74
C GLY A 576 1.79 -20.57 -6.39
N GLY A 577 1.68 -21.73 -5.73
CA GLY A 577 1.82 -23.03 -6.39
C GLY A 577 3.21 -23.68 -6.43
N GLY A 578 4.17 -23.21 -5.63
CA GLY A 578 5.28 -24.00 -5.08
C GLY A 578 6.25 -24.78 -5.99
N THR A 579 6.30 -24.52 -7.30
CA THR A 579 7.26 -25.20 -8.21
C THR A 579 8.60 -24.49 -8.32
N VAL A 580 8.77 -23.33 -7.70
CA VAL A 580 9.99 -22.55 -7.74
C VAL A 580 10.70 -22.63 -6.41
N THR A 581 11.98 -22.92 -6.45
CA THR A 581 12.88 -22.87 -5.30
C THR A 581 14.12 -22.08 -5.67
N ARG A 582 14.70 -21.33 -4.74
CA ARG A 582 15.97 -20.62 -4.94
C ARG A 582 17.00 -21.13 -3.94
N VAL A 583 18.16 -21.51 -4.43
CA VAL A 583 19.34 -21.72 -3.59
C VAL A 583 20.05 -20.37 -3.47
N VAL A 584 20.29 -19.94 -2.24
CA VAL A 584 20.97 -18.68 -1.94
C VAL A 584 22.45 -18.78 -2.32
N ASP A 585 22.87 -17.84 -3.17
CA ASP A 585 24.23 -17.64 -3.58
C ASP A 585 24.91 -16.51 -2.78
N ASP A 586 26.20 -16.26 -3.03
CA ASP A 586 26.95 -15.20 -2.36
C ASP A 586 26.39 -13.79 -2.63
N ALA A 587 25.74 -13.59 -3.79
CA ALA A 587 25.12 -12.31 -4.15
C ALA A 587 23.80 -12.04 -3.42
N THR A 588 23.11 -13.09 -3.00
CA THR A 588 21.83 -13.02 -2.25
C THR A 588 22.05 -13.12 -0.75
N ALA A 589 23.19 -13.63 -0.31
CA ALA A 589 23.54 -13.78 1.10
C ALA A 589 23.56 -12.41 1.83
N GLY A 590 23.14 -12.41 3.11
CA GLY A 590 23.04 -11.20 3.91
C GLY A 590 21.70 -10.44 3.72
N ALA A 591 20.87 -10.81 2.74
CA ALA A 591 19.53 -10.27 2.61
C ALA A 591 18.59 -10.80 3.71
N VAL A 592 17.56 -10.04 4.05
CA VAL A 592 16.51 -10.45 5.00
C VAL A 592 15.48 -11.32 4.26
N LEU A 593 14.99 -12.37 4.90
CA LEU A 593 13.93 -13.22 4.34
C LEU A 593 12.57 -12.50 4.36
N GLY A 594 11.97 -12.31 3.19
CA GLY A 594 10.69 -11.64 2.99
C GLY A 594 9.47 -12.42 3.50
N ARG A 595 8.31 -11.74 3.58
CA ARG A 595 7.03 -12.38 3.92
C ARG A 595 6.62 -13.39 2.84
N ASN A 596 5.82 -14.38 3.22
CA ASN A 596 5.36 -15.46 2.34
C ASN A 596 6.48 -16.36 1.78
N LEU A 597 7.68 -16.26 2.35
CA LEU A 597 8.79 -17.15 2.05
C LEU A 597 9.10 -18.06 3.24
N GLN A 598 9.53 -19.28 2.94
CA GLN A 598 10.09 -20.21 3.91
C GLN A 598 11.54 -20.50 3.58
N LEU A 599 12.37 -20.43 4.60
CA LEU A 599 13.78 -20.79 4.56
C LEU A 599 13.95 -22.20 5.03
N LEU A 600 14.68 -22.98 4.25
CA LEU A 600 15.18 -24.31 4.59
C LEU A 600 16.70 -24.22 4.60
N ARG A 601 17.32 -24.30 5.79
CA ARG A 601 18.79 -24.30 5.97
C ARG A 601 19.26 -25.73 6.25
N PRO A 602 19.81 -26.44 5.24
CA PRO A 602 20.33 -27.79 5.43
C PRO A 602 21.66 -27.77 6.18
N ASP A 603 21.92 -28.85 6.92
CA ASP A 603 23.27 -29.14 7.40
C ASP A 603 24.10 -29.68 6.22
N PRO A 604 25.14 -28.98 5.77
CA PRO A 604 25.94 -29.37 4.61
C PRO A 604 26.69 -30.70 4.79
N ALA A 605 26.84 -31.18 6.02
CA ALA A 605 27.44 -32.50 6.31
C ALA A 605 26.47 -33.67 6.09
N ALA A 606 25.15 -33.39 5.99
CA ALA A 606 24.12 -34.42 5.91
C ALA A 606 23.16 -34.25 4.71
N LEU A 607 22.98 -33.03 4.19
CA LEU A 607 22.01 -32.73 3.14
C LEU A 607 22.55 -31.68 2.16
N ASP A 608 22.59 -32.03 0.87
CA ASP A 608 22.99 -31.13 -0.20
C ASP A 608 21.88 -30.13 -0.55
N SER A 609 22.23 -28.84 -0.66
CA SER A 609 21.25 -27.75 -0.93
C SER A 609 20.58 -27.87 -2.28
N TRP A 610 21.33 -28.20 -3.33
CA TRP A 610 20.82 -28.33 -4.68
C TRP A 610 19.98 -29.60 -4.85
N PHE A 611 20.35 -30.69 -4.19
CA PHE A 611 19.54 -31.89 -4.08
C PHE A 611 18.17 -31.55 -3.42
N LEU A 612 18.20 -30.87 -2.30
CA LEU A 612 16.97 -30.40 -1.62
C LEU A 612 16.13 -29.56 -2.56
N ALA A 613 16.68 -28.48 -3.11
CA ALA A 613 15.97 -27.57 -4.00
C ALA A 613 15.35 -28.28 -5.22
N GLY A 614 16.10 -29.16 -5.89
CA GLY A 614 15.64 -29.86 -7.08
C GLY A 614 14.44 -30.82 -6.79
N PHE A 615 14.51 -31.59 -5.71
CA PHE A 615 13.40 -32.48 -5.34
C PHE A 615 12.16 -31.71 -4.90
N LEU A 616 12.31 -30.55 -4.28
CA LEU A 616 11.18 -29.69 -3.90
C LEU A 616 10.43 -29.13 -5.11
N ARG A 617 11.07 -29.03 -6.27
CA ARG A 617 10.44 -28.57 -7.54
C ARG A 617 9.58 -29.65 -8.24
N GLY A 618 9.64 -30.88 -7.80
CA GLY A 618 8.88 -31.99 -8.41
C GLY A 618 7.36 -31.76 -8.36
N THR A 619 6.68 -31.80 -9.52
CA THR A 619 5.23 -31.51 -9.63
C THR A 619 4.36 -32.44 -8.80
N ALA A 620 4.70 -33.75 -8.72
CA ALA A 620 3.99 -34.72 -7.89
C ALA A 620 4.12 -34.38 -6.40
N ASN A 621 5.31 -33.97 -5.96
CA ASN A 621 5.61 -33.58 -4.60
C ASN A 621 4.81 -32.33 -4.20
N ASN A 622 4.78 -31.33 -5.07
CA ASN A 622 4.03 -30.10 -4.85
C ASN A 622 2.51 -30.33 -4.74
N ARG A 623 1.93 -31.20 -5.57
CA ARG A 623 0.50 -31.56 -5.49
C ARG A 623 0.13 -32.19 -4.14
N GLN A 624 1.00 -33.03 -3.60
CA GLN A 624 0.75 -33.70 -2.31
C GLN A 624 0.91 -32.74 -1.11
N ALA A 625 1.77 -31.73 -1.22
CA ALA A 625 2.04 -30.78 -0.17
C ALA A 625 1.11 -29.55 -0.18
N SER A 626 0.39 -29.33 -1.27
CA SER A 626 -0.52 -28.17 -1.41
C SER A 626 -1.87 -28.43 -0.78
N SER A 627 -2.38 -27.44 -0.03
CA SER A 627 -3.75 -27.40 0.47
C SER A 627 -4.51 -26.27 -0.21
N TYR A 628 -5.74 -26.56 -0.64
CA TYR A 628 -6.63 -25.55 -1.20
C TYR A 628 -7.33 -24.80 -0.05
N ALA A 629 -6.92 -23.55 0.20
CA ALA A 629 -7.74 -22.59 0.93
C ALA A 629 -8.67 -21.88 -0.08
N SER A 630 -9.82 -21.39 0.34
CA SER A 630 -10.93 -20.95 -0.53
C SER A 630 -10.59 -19.92 -1.63
N THR A 631 -9.40 -19.33 -1.61
CA THR A 631 -8.96 -18.30 -2.59
C THR A 631 -7.49 -18.42 -3.05
N ALA A 632 -6.65 -19.25 -2.42
CA ALA A 632 -5.25 -19.42 -2.81
C ALA A 632 -4.73 -20.82 -2.43
N THR A 633 -3.86 -21.38 -3.28
CA THR A 633 -3.12 -22.60 -2.96
C THR A 633 -1.95 -22.27 -2.04
N ARG A 634 -1.92 -22.86 -0.85
CA ARG A 634 -0.83 -22.69 0.12
C ARG A 634 0.02 -23.96 0.20
N LEU A 635 1.33 -23.80 0.06
CA LEU A 635 2.31 -24.87 0.19
C LEU A 635 2.68 -25.09 1.66
N ASP A 636 2.55 -26.33 2.16
CA ASP A 636 3.14 -26.75 3.44
C ASP A 636 4.47 -27.46 3.16
N ALA A 637 5.56 -26.74 3.22
CA ALA A 637 6.89 -27.28 2.91
C ALA A 637 7.26 -28.49 3.80
N ARG A 638 6.70 -28.63 5.00
CA ARG A 638 6.96 -29.79 5.90
C ARG A 638 6.50 -31.11 5.31
N ARG A 639 5.52 -31.09 4.39
CA ARG A 639 4.96 -32.28 3.73
C ARG A 639 5.73 -32.71 2.50
N LEU A 640 6.61 -31.86 1.97
CA LEU A 640 7.43 -32.19 0.83
C LEU A 640 8.32 -33.38 1.13
N GLN A 641 8.45 -34.28 0.16
CA GLN A 641 9.14 -35.56 0.31
C GLN A 641 10.44 -35.59 -0.47
N LEU A 642 11.44 -36.28 0.10
CA LEU A 642 12.75 -36.47 -0.47
C LEU A 642 13.17 -37.94 -0.32
N PRO A 643 13.88 -38.54 -1.31
CA PRO A 643 14.46 -39.86 -1.14
C PRO A 643 15.64 -39.82 -0.14
N ARG A 644 15.74 -40.85 0.67
CA ARG A 644 16.91 -41.02 1.57
C ARG A 644 18.06 -41.60 0.76
N LEU A 645 19.08 -40.77 0.55
CA LEU A 645 20.28 -41.13 -0.21
C LEU A 645 21.54 -40.77 0.58
N PRO A 646 22.65 -41.52 0.40
CA PRO A 646 23.96 -41.09 0.89
C PRO A 646 24.38 -39.74 0.32
N LEU A 647 25.14 -38.93 1.09
CA LEU A 647 25.52 -37.57 0.68
C LEU A 647 26.27 -37.53 -0.68
N ALA A 648 27.08 -38.54 -0.97
CA ALA A 648 27.79 -38.66 -2.26
C ALA A 648 26.82 -38.78 -3.45
N GLU A 649 25.72 -39.53 -3.31
CA GLU A 649 24.66 -39.62 -4.32
C GLU A 649 23.84 -38.35 -4.40
N GLN A 650 23.55 -37.71 -3.25
CA GLN A 650 22.85 -36.42 -3.20
C GLN A 650 23.59 -35.37 -4.03
N ARG A 651 24.92 -35.27 -3.89
CA ARG A 651 25.76 -34.32 -4.63
C ARG A 651 25.67 -34.54 -6.15
N GLY A 652 25.68 -35.80 -6.62
CA GLY A 652 25.47 -36.08 -8.05
C GLY A 652 24.13 -35.59 -8.59
N TYR A 653 23.03 -35.74 -7.81
CA TYR A 653 21.74 -35.14 -8.15
C TYR A 653 21.79 -33.61 -8.05
N GLY A 654 22.45 -33.08 -7.03
CA GLY A 654 22.60 -31.64 -6.81
C GLY A 654 23.31 -30.94 -7.97
N GLU A 655 24.40 -31.53 -8.47
CA GLU A 655 25.11 -31.02 -9.66
C GLU A 655 24.17 -30.97 -10.88
N ARG A 656 23.41 -32.03 -11.11
CA ARG A 656 22.48 -32.07 -12.25
C ARG A 656 21.34 -31.03 -12.09
N PHE A 657 20.80 -30.83 -10.89
CA PHE A 657 19.79 -29.80 -10.63
C PHE A 657 20.35 -28.39 -10.75
N ARG A 658 21.63 -28.17 -10.40
CA ARG A 658 22.32 -26.91 -10.62
C ARG A 658 22.47 -26.58 -12.11
N GLU A 659 22.85 -27.58 -12.92
CA GLU A 659 22.93 -27.43 -14.39
C GLU A 659 21.56 -27.06 -14.98
N LEU A 660 20.48 -27.74 -14.55
CA LEU A 660 19.11 -27.42 -14.98
C LEU A 660 18.68 -26.00 -14.58
N ALA A 661 19.04 -25.55 -13.38
CA ALA A 661 18.76 -24.19 -12.92
C ALA A 661 19.54 -23.14 -13.75
N ALA A 662 20.82 -23.40 -14.06
CA ALA A 662 21.62 -22.53 -14.92
C ALA A 662 21.05 -22.43 -16.35
N PHE A 663 20.57 -23.55 -16.90
CA PHE A 663 19.88 -23.56 -18.20
C PHE A 663 18.59 -22.73 -18.17
N GLU A 664 17.76 -22.92 -17.13
CA GLU A 664 16.53 -22.14 -16.94
C GLU A 664 16.80 -20.64 -16.84
N ASP A 665 17.84 -20.23 -16.10
CA ASP A 665 18.21 -18.82 -15.95
C ASP A 665 18.71 -18.21 -17.26
N ALA A 666 19.47 -18.98 -18.05
CA ALA A 666 19.90 -18.56 -19.39
C ALA A 666 18.68 -18.37 -20.33
N LEU A 667 17.70 -19.29 -20.32
CA LEU A 667 16.46 -19.16 -21.10
C LEU A 667 15.62 -17.96 -20.66
N ARG A 668 15.50 -17.73 -19.36
CA ARG A 668 14.77 -16.59 -18.81
C ARG A 668 15.41 -15.27 -19.23
N THR A 669 16.73 -15.20 -19.15
CA THR A 669 17.50 -14.02 -19.58
C THR A 669 17.38 -13.78 -21.09
N ALA A 670 17.45 -14.84 -21.91
CA ALA A 670 17.25 -14.74 -23.34
C ALA A 670 15.84 -14.25 -23.70
N GLY A 671 14.81 -14.76 -23.01
CA GLY A 671 13.42 -14.31 -23.19
C GLY A 671 13.24 -12.82 -22.88
N ARG A 672 13.83 -12.33 -21.79
CA ARG A 672 13.79 -10.91 -21.42
C ARG A 672 14.53 -10.02 -22.44
N LEU A 673 15.74 -10.39 -22.83
CA LEU A 673 16.51 -9.66 -23.84
C LEU A 673 15.83 -9.69 -25.21
N GLY A 674 15.25 -10.82 -25.59
CA GLY A 674 14.46 -10.95 -26.82
C GLY A 674 13.24 -10.03 -26.83
N GLY A 675 12.50 -9.97 -25.71
CA GLY A 675 11.38 -9.03 -25.56
C GLY A 675 11.81 -7.57 -25.65
N GLN A 676 12.91 -7.19 -25.01
CA GLN A 676 13.48 -5.83 -25.10
C GLN A 676 13.90 -5.48 -26.53
N LEU A 677 14.58 -6.39 -27.23
CA LEU A 677 14.99 -6.18 -28.60
C LEU A 677 13.80 -6.02 -29.55
N LEU A 678 12.78 -6.90 -29.44
CA LEU A 678 11.58 -6.83 -30.25
C LEU A 678 10.83 -5.52 -30.03
N GLN A 679 10.57 -5.14 -28.78
CA GLN A 679 9.88 -3.89 -28.48
C GLN A 679 10.67 -2.69 -28.98
N GLY A 680 11.97 -2.63 -28.68
CA GLY A 680 12.83 -1.54 -29.17
C GLY A 680 12.92 -1.44 -30.69
N MET A 681 12.85 -2.56 -31.43
CA MET A 681 12.78 -2.55 -32.89
C MET A 681 11.43 -2.03 -33.39
N TYR A 682 10.31 -2.45 -32.79
CA TYR A 682 8.98 -1.90 -33.15
C TYR A 682 8.92 -0.40 -32.91
N ASP A 683 9.36 0.06 -31.74
CA ASP A 683 9.37 1.47 -31.39
C ASP A 683 10.27 2.28 -32.30
N GLY A 684 11.50 1.82 -32.53
CA GLY A 684 12.47 2.48 -33.41
C GLY A 684 12.04 2.57 -34.87
N LEU A 685 11.34 1.56 -35.38
CA LEU A 685 10.77 1.60 -36.75
C LEU A 685 9.58 2.54 -36.85
N THR A 686 8.73 2.61 -35.80
CA THR A 686 7.53 3.46 -35.80
C THR A 686 7.85 4.93 -35.58
N ASP A 687 8.89 5.24 -34.79
CA ASP A 687 9.34 6.62 -34.52
C ASP A 687 10.42 7.11 -35.52
N GLY A 688 10.88 6.22 -36.43
CA GLY A 688 11.87 6.54 -37.45
C GLY A 688 13.31 6.65 -36.93
N THR A 689 13.60 6.22 -35.71
CA THR A 689 14.99 6.18 -35.16
C THR A 689 15.79 4.97 -35.63
N VAL A 690 15.09 3.96 -36.19
CA VAL A 690 15.67 2.78 -36.89
C VAL A 690 15.08 2.73 -38.30
N ALA A 691 15.93 2.57 -39.30
CA ALA A 691 15.50 2.41 -40.69
C ALA A 691 15.16 0.94 -41.01
N PRO A 692 14.13 0.62 -41.79
CA PRO A 692 13.98 -0.69 -42.40
C PRO A 692 15.15 -0.89 -43.38
N GLU A 693 15.88 -2.02 -43.25
CA GLU A 693 16.95 -2.38 -44.23
C GLU A 693 16.33 -2.68 -45.60
#